data_fa1b08678cc6a263d16bd01f3c59562e
#
_entry.id   fa1b08678cc6a263d16bd01f3c59562e
#
_cell.length_a   1.000
_cell.length_b   1.000
_cell.length_c   1.000
_cell.angle_alpha   90.00
_cell.angle_beta   90.00
_cell.angle_gamma   90.00
#
_symmetry.space_group_name_H-M   'P 1'
#
loop_
_entity.id
_entity.type
_entity.pdbx_description
1 polymer ?
#
loop_
_entity_poly.entity_id
_entity_poly.type
_entity_poly.pdbx_seq_one_letter_code
_entity_poly.pdbx_strand_id
1 'polypeptide(L)'
;MDANASIPLEKRESGTRPADVDAAERSPAPPGSAWGARFASLLAVRALTLVNDHAIKWLAIGLGKRLVDEGRVSLVLTIGLVGLSLPYVLFSWLAGSLADRRSKTRVVQVCKVAEVLIAAGATAVLGFGMGNGQGWYGLPTGLWLLLGAVMAIGTQAALMTPSIVGVIPELVPSSRLASANGLFALVSLVAVLAGTAAGNWVADATVLEAVSAATRALPAGMLLVGTAVAGVIAAACLPRLPPAAPNAPPAFNALARTWSDLSILVRLPELAAAAAGIVFFWAIGAVAQANVDQFATEAGATSQGQVVPLLVALVAGIGVGSVVTGKLASRPEGADPRVDLGFVPLGGLIMAVAFLALAAIGGRFVEVGGWSAWVPLVWLIVLGFGAGMFDVPLETYLQAKSPPDRLGGVLGATNLLLFSGMFLASLAYGRLRAPLVAEGPPMLSARAIFAIFALLSLGAAAAAVWCAPRATLRLFVASIVHAGWRYRVRHQERLPVAGPVVVVANHVSWLDGFVLVLSAPRLLRMMVYGPNIRGKFMRMLSDQWRFILFEPSPKSIGRALKSLQQGLADGDAVGIFPEGGISRTGQILGFKRGLDWVLGRAEAPIVPVHIDGMWGSVLSFSEGRFFGKWPRLVGGGRRRPLTIRFGRPLPVGCSPREARLALQELTVSGIRERMMATRHADREIAAWLRRHGSQAGAIRAGLDAIDEKGGAIDIADPDGRTLDWPAFAATAEAFDGSCLIRRDDRMVSSLAPGDPLHLHLGICGGPLLGIAAAAIDAGLPPMSMAAELERLRATVWLARADQVAAIAALPSPGTGLPDAIVIPIDDPADLGEARRAAEAFKAARGIEPVVAFAPRAVGGLVAMNTPPSRLRIDQEVSCCPESLGRVVMGAVVWPDASLRVRLGLAPSGDGAAADKVTLVVAATGVGQADGGAAGGAYDSPSYPLATGYVLDDQGFLFPPGVSPAPTSSGEGRRGKAMGENGQSESNLG
;
A
#
# COMPACT_ATOMS: atom_id res chain seq x y z
N MET A 1 7.66 52.34 -26.83
CA MET A 1 8.50 53.04 -25.83
C MET A 1 9.01 51.98 -24.86
N ASP A 2 10.27 51.72 -25.05
CA ASP A 2 11.03 50.65 -24.38
C ASP A 2 11.27 50.96 -22.92
N ALA A 3 11.24 49.96 -22.08
CA ALA A 3 12.05 49.85 -20.88
C ALA A 3 12.24 48.39 -20.44
N ASN A 4 13.15 47.71 -21.10
CA ASN A 4 13.88 46.59 -20.56
C ASN A 4 14.90 47.09 -19.56
N ALA A 5 14.77 46.76 -18.28
CA ALA A 5 15.85 46.91 -17.29
C ALA A 5 16.20 45.50 -16.78
N SER A 6 17.21 44.93 -17.38
CA SER A 6 17.94 43.74 -16.94
C SER A 6 18.75 44.07 -15.68
N ILE A 7 18.45 43.42 -14.56
CA ILE A 7 19.29 43.41 -13.35
C ILE A 7 20.36 42.34 -13.52
N PRO A 8 21.67 42.65 -13.28
CA PRO A 8 22.76 41.68 -13.45
C PRO A 8 22.74 40.64 -12.32
N LEU A 9 22.86 39.39 -12.70
CA LEU A 9 23.19 38.29 -11.80
C LEU A 9 24.66 38.44 -11.36
N GLU A 10 24.87 38.94 -10.17
CA GLU A 10 26.15 38.83 -9.49
C GLU A 10 26.52 37.36 -9.25
N LYS A 11 27.71 36.99 -9.71
CA LYS A 11 28.40 35.78 -9.38
C LYS A 11 28.52 35.64 -7.86
N ARG A 12 27.77 34.76 -7.25
CA ARG A 12 28.09 34.27 -5.91
C ARG A 12 29.24 33.28 -6.03
N GLU A 13 30.36 33.70 -5.51
CA GLU A 13 31.54 32.88 -5.30
C GLU A 13 31.23 31.63 -4.45
N SER A 14 31.95 30.56 -4.77
CA SER A 14 32.06 29.33 -4.05
C SER A 14 32.31 29.57 -2.55
N GLY A 15 31.29 29.43 -1.73
CA GLY A 15 31.42 29.48 -0.31
C GLY A 15 30.32 28.65 0.35
N THR A 16 30.72 27.51 0.91
CA THR A 16 29.98 26.68 1.86
C THR A 16 28.57 26.28 1.43
N ARG A 17 28.43 25.04 0.95
CA ARG A 17 27.17 24.31 1.01
C ARG A 17 26.49 24.60 2.35
N PRO A 18 25.18 24.92 2.37
CA PRO A 18 24.45 24.83 3.63
C PRO A 18 24.72 23.42 4.13
N ALA A 19 25.30 23.33 5.30
CA ALA A 19 25.46 22.07 6.00
C ALA A 19 24.19 21.27 5.83
N ASP A 20 24.34 20.03 5.42
CA ASP A 20 23.30 19.04 5.55
C ASP A 20 22.63 19.33 6.90
N VAL A 21 21.37 19.73 6.85
CA VAL A 21 20.51 19.59 8.00
C VAL A 21 20.34 18.08 8.10
N ASP A 22 21.37 17.47 8.66
CA ASP A 22 21.25 16.15 9.25
C ASP A 22 19.93 16.22 9.99
N ALA A 23 18.97 15.44 9.50
CA ALA A 23 17.76 15.20 10.23
C ALA A 23 18.23 14.74 11.60
N ALA A 24 18.24 15.70 12.55
CA ALA A 24 18.74 15.45 13.89
C ALA A 24 18.13 14.13 14.30
N GLU A 25 18.95 13.11 14.44
CA GLU A 25 18.56 11.75 14.78
C GLU A 25 17.64 11.88 15.99
N ARG A 26 16.34 11.83 15.73
CA ARG A 26 15.38 11.68 16.81
C ARG A 26 15.80 10.42 17.50
N SER A 27 16.20 10.53 18.75
CA SER A 27 16.67 9.40 19.57
C SER A 27 15.84 8.18 19.24
N PRO A 28 16.45 7.05 18.86
CA PRO A 28 15.71 5.88 18.39
C PRO A 28 14.65 5.51 19.42
N ALA A 29 13.42 5.35 18.98
CA ALA A 29 12.31 4.95 19.83
C ALA A 29 12.71 3.66 20.56
N PRO A 30 12.47 3.54 21.86
CA PRO A 30 12.86 2.37 22.64
C PRO A 30 12.21 1.10 22.09
N PRO A 31 12.89 -0.07 22.20
CA PRO A 31 12.44 -1.30 21.56
C PRO A 31 11.03 -1.74 22.03
N GLY A 32 10.22 -2.09 21.10
CA GLY A 32 8.94 -2.83 21.10
C GLY A 32 7.89 -2.54 22.16
N SER A 33 8.09 -2.93 23.40
CA SER A 33 7.03 -2.86 24.43
C SER A 33 7.01 -1.54 25.24
N ALA A 34 8.14 -0.84 25.31
CA ALA A 34 8.27 0.36 26.16
C ALA A 34 7.52 1.59 25.60
N TRP A 35 7.38 1.73 24.28
CA TRP A 35 6.61 2.84 23.71
C TRP A 35 5.11 2.66 23.91
N GLY A 36 4.60 1.42 23.92
CA GLY A 36 3.18 1.12 24.16
C GLY A 36 2.70 1.62 25.52
N ALA A 37 3.44 1.38 26.58
CA ALA A 37 3.10 1.85 27.93
C ALA A 37 3.17 3.38 28.05
N ARG A 38 4.19 4.02 27.45
CA ARG A 38 4.34 5.48 27.45
C ARG A 38 3.24 6.18 26.66
N PHE A 39 2.87 5.63 25.52
CA PHE A 39 1.77 6.14 24.74
C PHE A 39 0.41 5.90 25.42
N ALA A 40 0.23 4.77 26.12
CA ALA A 40 -0.97 4.51 26.92
C ALA A 40 -1.14 5.55 28.04
N SER A 41 -0.06 5.97 28.70
CA SER A 41 -0.13 7.04 29.72
C SER A 41 -0.54 8.38 29.09
N LEU A 42 -0.07 8.70 27.87
CA LEU A 42 -0.50 9.90 27.15
C LEU A 42 -2.01 9.84 26.82
N LEU A 43 -2.50 8.68 26.36
CA LEU A 43 -3.93 8.47 26.11
C LEU A 43 -4.76 8.61 27.38
N ALA A 44 -4.27 8.08 28.51
CA ALA A 44 -4.94 8.23 29.80
C ALA A 44 -4.99 9.70 30.24
N VAL A 45 -3.88 10.45 30.13
CA VAL A 45 -3.86 11.90 30.40
C VAL A 45 -4.90 12.61 29.53
N ARG A 46 -4.92 12.32 28.21
CA ARG A 46 -5.88 12.92 27.27
C ARG A 46 -7.33 12.61 27.64
N ALA A 47 -7.63 11.34 27.90
CA ALA A 47 -8.99 10.90 28.27
C ALA A 47 -9.49 11.60 29.54
N LEU A 48 -8.67 11.55 30.60
CA LEU A 48 -9.04 12.13 31.89
C LEU A 48 -9.19 13.66 31.84
N THR A 49 -8.36 14.35 31.03
CA THR A 49 -8.51 15.78 30.77
C THR A 49 -9.85 16.08 30.13
N LEU A 50 -10.18 15.43 29.02
CA LEU A 50 -11.41 15.72 28.29
C LEU A 50 -12.67 15.35 29.07
N VAL A 51 -12.61 14.24 29.84
CA VAL A 51 -13.73 13.88 30.75
C VAL A 51 -13.96 15.03 31.75
N ASN A 52 -12.90 15.55 32.35
CA ASN A 52 -13.00 16.58 33.35
C ASN A 52 -13.44 17.93 32.77
N ASP A 53 -12.84 18.37 31.66
CA ASP A 53 -13.18 19.62 30.95
C ASP A 53 -14.69 19.66 30.59
N HIS A 54 -15.17 18.57 30.01
CA HIS A 54 -16.56 18.46 29.60
C HIS A 54 -17.52 18.26 30.79
N ALA A 55 -17.08 17.55 31.83
CA ALA A 55 -17.90 17.36 33.05
C ALA A 55 -18.15 18.69 33.77
N ILE A 56 -17.09 19.51 33.97
CA ILE A 56 -17.21 20.86 34.60
C ILE A 56 -18.11 21.75 33.75
N LYS A 57 -17.93 21.76 32.45
CA LYS A 57 -18.77 22.57 31.53
C LYS A 57 -20.23 22.20 31.62
N TRP A 58 -20.55 20.92 31.47
CA TRP A 58 -21.96 20.47 31.47
C TRP A 58 -22.59 20.48 32.85
N LEU A 59 -21.81 20.33 33.91
CA LEU A 59 -22.27 20.57 35.28
C LEU A 59 -22.72 22.02 35.46
N ALA A 60 -21.90 23.01 35.05
CA ALA A 60 -22.24 24.44 35.15
C ALA A 60 -23.47 24.78 34.29
N ILE A 61 -23.54 24.27 33.06
CA ILE A 61 -24.68 24.48 32.15
C ILE A 61 -25.94 23.79 32.69
N GLY A 62 -25.83 22.54 33.14
CA GLY A 62 -26.98 21.74 33.69
C GLY A 62 -27.60 22.38 34.92
N LEU A 63 -26.79 22.82 35.88
CA LEU A 63 -27.23 23.58 37.04
C LEU A 63 -27.83 24.95 36.64
N GLY A 64 -27.16 25.66 35.74
CA GLY A 64 -27.63 26.94 35.26
C GLY A 64 -29.03 26.87 34.65
N LYS A 65 -29.31 25.90 33.82
CA LYS A 65 -30.66 25.68 33.24
C LYS A 65 -31.76 25.51 34.27
N ARG A 66 -31.43 25.04 35.48
CA ARG A 66 -32.40 24.79 36.57
C ARG A 66 -32.52 25.89 37.56
N LEU A 67 -31.49 26.71 37.68
CA LEU A 67 -31.42 27.81 38.66
C LEU A 67 -31.84 29.16 38.13
N VAL A 68 -32.00 29.29 36.78
CA VAL A 68 -32.35 30.59 36.16
C VAL A 68 -33.69 30.47 35.42
N ASP A 69 -34.35 31.61 35.24
CA ASP A 69 -35.59 31.73 34.47
C ASP A 69 -35.35 31.40 33.00
N GLU A 70 -36.38 30.93 32.27
CA GLU A 70 -36.27 30.49 30.85
C GLU A 70 -35.59 31.55 29.96
N GLY A 71 -35.84 32.83 30.15
CA GLY A 71 -35.22 33.94 29.39
C GLY A 71 -33.71 34.08 29.57
N ARG A 72 -33.12 33.47 30.62
CA ARG A 72 -31.67 33.53 30.92
C ARG A 72 -30.93 32.25 30.60
N VAL A 73 -31.61 31.20 30.28
CA VAL A 73 -31.02 29.89 29.94
C VAL A 73 -30.04 30.03 28.74
N SER A 74 -30.42 30.83 27.73
CA SER A 74 -29.56 31.10 26.56
C SER A 74 -28.25 31.82 26.93
N LEU A 75 -28.27 32.69 27.91
CA LEU A 75 -27.08 33.37 28.43
C LEU A 75 -26.13 32.38 29.09
N VAL A 76 -26.61 31.50 29.95
CA VAL A 76 -25.81 30.47 30.61
C VAL A 76 -25.18 29.51 29.59
N LEU A 77 -25.97 29.06 28.61
CA LEU A 77 -25.45 28.23 27.52
C LEU A 77 -24.33 28.94 26.75
N THR A 78 -24.56 30.21 26.39
CA THR A 78 -23.56 30.97 25.64
C THR A 78 -22.26 31.15 26.43
N ILE A 79 -22.35 31.57 27.70
CA ILE A 79 -21.18 31.75 28.56
C ILE A 79 -20.45 30.43 28.78
N GLY A 80 -21.18 29.32 29.04
CA GLY A 80 -20.58 28.01 29.24
C GLY A 80 -19.85 27.46 27.99
N LEU A 81 -20.39 27.69 26.79
CA LEU A 81 -19.75 27.32 25.54
C LEU A 81 -18.57 28.20 25.18
N VAL A 82 -18.74 29.49 25.29
CA VAL A 82 -17.68 30.48 25.01
C VAL A 82 -16.56 30.36 26.05
N GLY A 83 -16.87 30.14 27.31
CA GLY A 83 -15.90 30.00 28.40
C GLY A 83 -14.86 28.89 28.18
N LEU A 84 -15.22 27.81 27.54
CA LEU A 84 -14.26 26.75 27.18
C LEU A 84 -13.46 27.11 25.93
N SER A 85 -14.06 27.78 24.95
CA SER A 85 -13.47 28.01 23.61
C SER A 85 -12.65 29.31 23.50
N LEU A 86 -13.07 30.38 24.16
CA LEU A 86 -12.41 31.69 24.11
C LEU A 86 -10.94 31.65 24.55
N PRO A 87 -10.55 30.91 25.60
CA PRO A 87 -9.14 30.81 26.00
C PRO A 87 -8.22 30.28 24.89
N TYR A 88 -8.69 29.38 24.02
CA TYR A 88 -7.89 28.89 22.90
C TYR A 88 -7.55 30.01 21.92
N VAL A 89 -8.48 30.94 21.65
CA VAL A 89 -8.21 32.11 20.80
C VAL A 89 -7.22 33.04 21.49
N LEU A 90 -7.41 33.30 22.79
CA LEU A 90 -6.62 34.27 23.54
C LEU A 90 -5.19 33.80 23.84
N PHE A 91 -4.98 32.51 24.15
CA PHE A 91 -3.74 31.96 24.70
C PHE A 91 -2.99 31.02 23.77
N SER A 92 -3.45 30.75 22.53
CA SER A 92 -2.78 29.82 21.59
C SER A 92 -1.31 30.19 21.32
N TRP A 93 -1.01 31.49 21.19
CA TRP A 93 0.34 32.03 20.99
C TRP A 93 1.28 31.69 22.16
N LEU A 94 0.76 31.83 23.39
CA LEU A 94 1.51 31.49 24.60
C LEU A 94 1.71 29.99 24.72
N ALA A 95 0.67 29.21 24.45
CA ALA A 95 0.69 27.76 24.49
C ALA A 95 1.72 27.16 23.52
N GLY A 96 1.76 27.66 22.27
CA GLY A 96 2.76 27.26 21.28
C GLY A 96 4.18 27.58 21.72
N SER A 97 4.40 28.82 22.17
CA SER A 97 5.71 29.26 22.70
C SER A 97 6.17 28.42 23.91
N LEU A 98 5.23 28.09 24.82
CA LEU A 98 5.52 27.29 25.99
C LEU A 98 5.91 25.85 25.64
N ALA A 99 5.22 25.25 24.65
CA ALA A 99 5.47 23.90 24.16
C ALA A 99 6.84 23.75 23.46
N ASP A 100 7.35 24.82 22.82
CA ASP A 100 8.67 24.80 22.18
C ASP A 100 9.81 25.07 23.19
N ARG A 101 9.60 26.01 24.13
CA ARG A 101 10.66 26.48 25.05
C ARG A 101 10.83 25.65 26.30
N ARG A 102 9.81 24.95 26.73
CA ARG A 102 9.82 24.13 27.95
C ARG A 102 9.66 22.65 27.62
N SER A 103 10.06 21.79 28.55
CA SER A 103 9.75 20.36 28.44
C SER A 103 8.22 20.19 28.35
N LYS A 104 7.78 19.59 27.25
CA LYS A 104 6.33 19.32 26.99
C LYS A 104 5.72 18.51 28.13
N THR A 105 6.44 17.49 28.63
CA THR A 105 6.02 16.71 29.79
C THR A 105 5.80 17.56 31.01
N ARG A 106 6.72 18.52 31.30
CA ARG A 106 6.60 19.41 32.46
C ARG A 106 5.41 20.36 32.35
N VAL A 107 5.14 20.88 31.13
CA VAL A 107 3.94 21.69 30.88
C VAL A 107 2.68 20.89 31.17
N VAL A 108 2.58 19.66 30.66
CA VAL A 108 1.43 18.77 30.91
C VAL A 108 1.26 18.51 32.42
N GLN A 109 2.33 18.22 33.15
CA GLN A 109 2.28 17.96 34.59
C GLN A 109 1.81 19.17 35.40
N VAL A 110 2.32 20.37 35.09
CA VAL A 110 1.89 21.63 35.74
C VAL A 110 0.41 21.91 35.47
N CYS A 111 -0.02 21.77 34.21
CA CYS A 111 -1.42 21.93 33.84
C CYS A 111 -2.34 20.93 34.55
N LYS A 112 -1.90 19.66 34.73
CA LYS A 112 -2.68 18.65 35.47
C LYS A 112 -2.79 18.96 36.98
N VAL A 113 -1.76 19.56 37.59
CA VAL A 113 -1.86 20.04 38.96
C VAL A 113 -2.84 21.22 39.05
N ALA A 114 -2.78 22.17 38.11
CA ALA A 114 -3.74 23.28 38.03
C ALA A 114 -5.21 22.78 37.89
N GLU A 115 -5.40 21.72 37.10
CA GLU A 115 -6.72 21.07 36.94
C GLU A 115 -7.30 20.56 38.26
N VAL A 116 -6.46 19.96 39.12
CA VAL A 116 -6.90 19.53 40.47
C VAL A 116 -7.40 20.73 41.30
N LEU A 117 -6.70 21.85 41.26
CA LEU A 117 -7.10 23.06 41.98
C LEU A 117 -8.45 23.63 41.46
N ILE A 118 -8.61 23.66 40.12
CA ILE A 118 -9.85 24.12 39.51
C ILE A 118 -11.02 23.18 39.85
N ALA A 119 -10.80 21.86 39.75
CA ALA A 119 -11.81 20.86 40.13
C ALA A 119 -12.20 20.92 41.61
N ALA A 120 -11.23 21.10 42.49
CA ALA A 120 -11.50 21.29 43.92
C ALA A 120 -12.29 22.56 44.18
N GLY A 121 -11.92 23.69 43.50
CA GLY A 121 -12.66 24.95 43.57
C GLY A 121 -14.12 24.80 43.11
N ALA A 122 -14.35 24.16 41.96
CA ALA A 122 -15.71 23.89 41.45
C ALA A 122 -16.53 23.00 42.45
N THR A 123 -15.87 21.99 43.02
CA THR A 123 -16.54 21.14 44.05
C THR A 123 -16.85 21.95 45.32
N ALA A 124 -15.96 22.80 45.78
CA ALA A 124 -16.16 23.66 46.93
C ALA A 124 -17.38 24.59 46.75
N VAL A 125 -17.53 25.19 45.54
CA VAL A 125 -18.72 26.04 45.23
C VAL A 125 -20.03 25.25 45.44
N LEU A 126 -20.06 23.99 45.03
CA LEU A 126 -21.24 23.14 45.26
C LEU A 126 -21.48 22.85 46.76
N GLY A 127 -20.39 22.66 47.52
CA GLY A 127 -20.43 22.43 48.98
C GLY A 127 -20.88 23.65 49.75
N PHE A 128 -20.44 24.83 49.40
CA PHE A 128 -20.85 26.09 50.05
C PHE A 128 -22.24 26.58 49.62
N GLY A 129 -22.81 26.03 48.54
CA GLY A 129 -24.10 26.41 47.97
C GLY A 129 -24.01 27.54 46.95
N MET A 130 -25.10 27.68 46.16
CA MET A 130 -25.14 28.61 45.02
C MET A 130 -25.32 30.07 45.43
N GLY A 131 -25.57 30.36 46.72
CA GLY A 131 -25.92 31.70 47.23
C GLY A 131 -27.38 32.10 46.92
N ASN A 132 -28.04 32.72 47.87
CA ASN A 132 -29.44 33.14 47.75
C ASN A 132 -29.56 34.53 47.09
N GLY A 133 -28.46 35.16 46.64
CA GLY A 133 -28.47 36.50 46.07
C GLY A 133 -28.53 36.46 44.53
N GLN A 134 -29.39 37.29 43.96
CA GLN A 134 -29.29 37.63 42.55
C GLN A 134 -28.01 38.45 42.31
N GLY A 135 -26.99 37.78 41.79
CA GLY A 135 -25.74 38.38 41.40
C GLY A 135 -25.86 39.17 40.07
N TRP A 136 -24.74 39.50 39.48
CA TRP A 136 -24.64 40.23 38.22
C TRP A 136 -25.45 39.55 37.10
N TYR A 137 -26.24 40.34 36.35
CA TYR A 137 -27.22 39.81 35.35
C TYR A 137 -28.29 38.86 35.92
N GLY A 138 -28.54 38.88 37.25
CA GLY A 138 -29.53 38.04 37.90
C GLY A 138 -29.18 36.52 37.93
N LEU A 139 -27.89 36.17 37.75
CA LEU A 139 -27.38 34.83 37.95
C LEU A 139 -26.88 34.67 39.40
N PRO A 140 -27.08 33.49 40.04
CA PRO A 140 -26.54 33.22 41.38
C PRO A 140 -24.99 33.33 41.40
N THR A 141 -24.40 33.81 42.48
CA THR A 141 -22.96 33.98 42.64
C THR A 141 -22.19 32.66 42.44
N GLY A 142 -22.73 31.59 42.96
CA GLY A 142 -22.13 30.25 42.79
C GLY A 142 -22.11 29.83 41.31
N LEU A 143 -23.11 30.16 40.55
CA LEU A 143 -23.14 29.89 39.10
C LEU A 143 -22.05 30.69 38.36
N TRP A 144 -21.82 31.95 38.69
CA TRP A 144 -20.70 32.72 38.16
C TRP A 144 -19.35 32.11 38.49
N LEU A 145 -19.17 31.59 39.70
CA LEU A 145 -17.95 30.90 40.12
C LEU A 145 -17.73 29.61 39.31
N LEU A 146 -18.80 28.85 39.05
CA LEU A 146 -18.75 27.66 38.20
C LEU A 146 -18.46 28.00 36.75
N LEU A 147 -19.07 29.02 36.18
CA LEU A 147 -18.76 29.53 34.85
C LEU A 147 -17.31 30.07 34.74
N GLY A 148 -16.81 30.67 35.84
CA GLY A 148 -15.40 31.03 35.99
C GLY A 148 -14.46 29.80 36.00
N ALA A 149 -14.88 28.73 36.67
CA ALA A 149 -14.14 27.46 36.62
C ALA A 149 -14.13 26.85 35.21
N VAL A 150 -15.21 26.97 34.42
CA VAL A 150 -15.21 26.58 33.00
C VAL A 150 -14.20 27.39 32.19
N MET A 151 -14.09 28.67 32.42
CA MET A 151 -13.08 29.53 31.75
C MET A 151 -11.64 29.17 32.20
N ALA A 152 -11.45 28.87 33.46
CA ALA A 152 -10.15 28.47 34.01
C ALA A 152 -9.69 27.11 33.45
N ILE A 153 -10.58 26.12 33.36
CA ILE A 153 -10.27 24.82 32.77
C ILE A 153 -10.00 24.97 31.26
N GLY A 154 -10.77 25.79 30.55
CA GLY A 154 -10.51 26.14 29.15
C GLY A 154 -9.16 26.78 28.95
N THR A 155 -8.71 27.65 29.86
CA THR A 155 -7.38 28.27 29.83
C THR A 155 -6.28 27.23 30.03
N GLN A 156 -6.44 26.36 31.00
CA GLN A 156 -5.51 25.25 31.28
C GLN A 156 -5.42 24.32 30.06
N ALA A 157 -6.56 23.93 29.47
CA ALA A 157 -6.62 23.09 28.30
C ALA A 157 -5.96 23.72 27.08
N ALA A 158 -6.20 25.00 26.85
CA ALA A 158 -5.56 25.77 25.77
C ALA A 158 -4.04 25.78 25.89
N LEU A 159 -3.50 26.02 27.10
CA LEU A 159 -2.05 26.02 27.36
C LEU A 159 -1.42 24.64 27.20
N MET A 160 -2.14 23.58 27.50
CA MET A 160 -1.65 22.20 27.47
C MET A 160 -1.69 21.58 26.06
N THR A 161 -2.67 21.92 25.23
CA THR A 161 -2.98 21.22 23.96
C THR A 161 -1.79 21.12 23.01
N PRO A 162 -1.01 22.17 22.68
CA PRO A 162 0.14 22.03 21.79
C PRO A 162 1.24 21.11 22.37
N SER A 163 1.36 21.06 23.71
CA SER A 163 2.32 20.17 24.38
C SER A 163 1.88 18.71 24.28
N ILE A 164 0.62 18.37 24.57
CA ILE A 164 0.12 16.99 24.57
C ILE A 164 0.09 16.38 23.17
N VAL A 165 -0.31 17.18 22.16
CA VAL A 165 -0.29 16.75 20.74
C VAL A 165 1.15 16.67 20.22
N GLY A 166 2.02 17.62 20.61
CA GLY A 166 3.43 17.64 20.22
C GLY A 166 4.29 16.53 20.86
N VAL A 167 3.80 15.84 21.90
CA VAL A 167 4.46 14.67 22.51
C VAL A 167 4.29 13.42 21.62
N ILE A 168 3.21 13.31 20.82
CA ILE A 168 2.93 12.11 20.02
C ILE A 168 4.10 11.74 19.10
N PRO A 169 4.63 12.66 18.24
CA PRO A 169 5.74 12.33 17.34
C PRO A 169 7.08 12.09 18.06
N GLU A 170 7.18 12.44 19.36
CA GLU A 170 8.38 12.14 20.17
C GLU A 170 8.30 10.78 20.86
N LEU A 171 7.09 10.23 21.06
CA LEU A 171 6.86 8.93 21.70
C LEU A 171 6.72 7.78 20.70
N VAL A 172 6.27 8.06 19.49
CA VAL A 172 5.85 7.03 18.52
C VAL A 172 6.72 7.12 17.28
N PRO A 173 7.20 5.99 16.73
CA PRO A 173 7.91 5.97 15.47
C PRO A 173 7.09 6.63 14.35
N SER A 174 7.75 7.32 13.43
CA SER A 174 7.11 8.02 12.32
C SER A 174 6.25 7.10 11.44
N SER A 175 6.62 5.83 11.33
CA SER A 175 5.87 4.78 10.62
C SER A 175 4.50 4.47 11.23
N ARG A 176 4.32 4.71 12.54
CA ARG A 176 3.07 4.44 13.28
C ARG A 176 2.32 5.71 13.73
N LEU A 177 2.82 6.90 13.33
CA LEU A 177 2.26 8.18 13.75
C LEU A 177 0.77 8.33 13.37
N ALA A 178 0.38 7.87 12.19
CA ALA A 178 -1.02 7.87 11.75
C ALA A 178 -1.91 6.99 12.64
N SER A 179 -1.46 5.79 13.03
CA SER A 179 -2.20 4.93 13.98
C SER A 179 -2.32 5.55 15.36
N ALA A 180 -1.26 6.21 15.83
CA ALA A 180 -1.27 6.91 17.10
C ALA A 180 -2.28 8.06 17.10
N ASN A 181 -2.31 8.88 16.05
CA ASN A 181 -3.29 9.97 15.89
C ASN A 181 -4.72 9.43 15.78
N GLY A 182 -4.95 8.34 15.03
CA GLY A 182 -6.27 7.72 14.94
C GLY A 182 -6.79 7.22 16.29
N LEU A 183 -5.93 6.57 17.08
CA LEU A 183 -6.28 6.12 18.44
C LEU A 183 -6.48 7.29 19.42
N PHE A 184 -5.64 8.32 19.31
CA PHE A 184 -5.75 9.55 20.09
C PHE A 184 -7.09 10.28 19.81
N ALA A 185 -7.51 10.35 18.56
CA ALA A 185 -8.81 10.90 18.16
C ALA A 185 -9.97 10.09 18.73
N LEU A 186 -9.96 8.76 18.61
CA LEU A 186 -10.99 7.87 19.18
C LEU A 186 -11.13 8.07 20.68
N VAL A 187 -10.00 8.02 21.42
CA VAL A 187 -10.00 8.19 22.88
C VAL A 187 -10.52 9.58 23.25
N SER A 188 -10.14 10.62 22.49
CA SER A 188 -10.64 11.98 22.71
C SER A 188 -12.16 12.06 22.56
N LEU A 189 -12.74 11.47 21.52
CA LEU A 189 -14.18 11.49 21.28
C LEU A 189 -14.96 10.73 22.34
N VAL A 190 -14.49 9.56 22.73
CA VAL A 190 -15.13 8.77 23.81
C VAL A 190 -15.08 9.54 25.13
N ALA A 191 -13.96 10.19 25.43
CA ALA A 191 -13.78 10.99 26.63
C ALA A 191 -14.71 12.22 26.68
N VAL A 192 -14.88 12.91 25.54
CA VAL A 192 -15.83 14.04 25.41
C VAL A 192 -17.27 13.61 25.72
N LEU A 193 -17.71 12.49 25.15
CA LEU A 193 -19.05 11.94 25.42
C LEU A 193 -19.22 11.52 26.88
N ALA A 194 -18.23 10.82 27.42
CA ALA A 194 -18.25 10.37 28.82
C ALA A 194 -18.29 11.56 29.79
N GLY A 195 -17.47 12.60 29.54
CA GLY A 195 -17.47 13.82 30.34
C GLY A 195 -18.77 14.61 30.25
N THR A 196 -19.36 14.70 29.05
CA THR A 196 -20.69 15.33 28.84
C THR A 196 -21.78 14.59 29.63
N ALA A 197 -21.84 13.27 29.52
CA ALA A 197 -22.81 12.47 30.24
C ALA A 197 -22.63 12.56 31.76
N ALA A 198 -21.35 12.45 32.21
CA ALA A 198 -21.03 12.53 33.65
C ALA A 198 -21.33 13.91 34.25
N GLY A 199 -21.06 15.00 33.53
CA GLY A 199 -21.38 16.36 33.98
C GLY A 199 -22.87 16.61 34.13
N ASN A 200 -23.70 16.15 33.20
CA ASN A 200 -25.15 16.21 33.30
C ASN A 200 -25.66 15.34 34.43
N TRP A 201 -25.15 14.11 34.60
CA TRP A 201 -25.53 13.24 35.71
C TRP A 201 -25.23 13.86 37.08
N VAL A 202 -24.04 14.47 37.24
CA VAL A 202 -23.70 15.17 38.48
C VAL A 202 -24.60 16.40 38.69
N ALA A 203 -24.95 17.15 37.62
CA ALA A 203 -25.89 18.25 37.74
C ALA A 203 -27.28 17.78 38.24
N ASP A 204 -27.75 16.59 37.75
CA ASP A 204 -28.98 16.00 38.24
C ASP A 204 -28.91 15.55 39.69
N ALA A 205 -27.82 14.89 40.09
CA ALA A 205 -27.58 14.41 41.43
C ALA A 205 -27.44 15.53 42.48
N THR A 206 -27.03 16.72 42.08
CA THR A 206 -26.84 17.87 42.99
C THR A 206 -28.07 18.68 43.29
N VAL A 207 -29.18 18.47 42.57
CA VAL A 207 -30.44 19.23 42.71
C VAL A 207 -31.45 18.56 43.74
N LEU A 208 -31.17 17.37 44.25
CA LEU A 208 -32.03 16.69 45.21
C LEU A 208 -32.16 17.53 46.52
N GLU A 209 -33.33 18.11 46.75
CA GLU A 209 -33.62 19.09 47.81
C GLU A 209 -33.50 18.54 49.25
N ALA A 210 -33.44 17.23 49.41
CA ALA A 210 -33.47 16.57 50.74
C ALA A 210 -32.08 16.29 51.37
N VAL A 211 -30.97 16.76 50.75
CA VAL A 211 -29.60 16.33 51.09
C VAL A 211 -28.73 17.50 51.54
N SER A 212 -27.85 17.27 52.54
CA SER A 212 -26.92 18.31 53.01
C SER A 212 -25.98 18.83 51.89
N ALA A 213 -25.51 20.06 51.96
CA ALA A 213 -24.61 20.67 50.99
C ALA A 213 -23.33 19.85 50.77
N ALA A 214 -22.79 19.21 51.83
CA ALA A 214 -21.61 18.36 51.75
C ALA A 214 -21.92 17.06 50.97
N THR A 215 -23.08 16.46 51.16
CA THR A 215 -23.53 15.26 50.45
C THR A 215 -23.82 15.57 48.96
N ARG A 216 -24.30 16.75 48.62
CA ARG A 216 -24.48 17.23 47.24
C ARG A 216 -23.14 17.41 46.49
N ALA A 217 -22.11 17.89 47.18
CA ALA A 217 -20.80 18.08 46.57
C ALA A 217 -20.01 16.77 46.39
N LEU A 218 -20.38 15.69 47.09
CA LEU A 218 -19.64 14.43 47.07
C LEU A 218 -19.57 13.78 45.67
N PRO A 219 -20.66 13.59 44.88
CA PRO A 219 -20.56 13.04 43.53
C PRO A 219 -19.70 13.90 42.60
N ALA A 220 -19.82 15.21 42.68
CA ALA A 220 -18.98 16.16 41.91
C ALA A 220 -17.50 16.06 42.31
N GLY A 221 -17.22 16.02 43.61
CA GLY A 221 -15.85 15.87 44.13
C GLY A 221 -15.22 14.55 43.75
N MET A 222 -15.92 13.42 43.87
CA MET A 222 -15.40 12.11 43.43
C MET A 222 -15.12 12.10 41.93
N LEU A 223 -15.98 12.65 41.11
CA LEU A 223 -15.80 12.68 39.65
C LEU A 223 -14.67 13.67 39.28
N LEU A 224 -14.83 14.94 39.63
CA LEU A 224 -13.94 16.01 39.10
C LEU A 224 -12.55 15.97 39.73
N VAL A 225 -12.47 15.87 41.06
CA VAL A 225 -11.18 15.80 41.76
C VAL A 225 -10.53 14.44 41.54
N GLY A 226 -11.30 13.36 41.58
CA GLY A 226 -10.82 11.99 41.33
C GLY A 226 -10.21 11.82 39.93
N THR A 227 -10.90 12.28 38.89
CA THR A 227 -10.36 12.27 37.51
C THR A 227 -9.15 13.17 37.35
N ALA A 228 -9.11 14.34 37.96
CA ALA A 228 -7.96 15.27 37.93
C ALA A 228 -6.73 14.65 38.62
N VAL A 229 -6.89 14.03 39.80
CA VAL A 229 -5.80 13.34 40.52
C VAL A 229 -5.30 12.13 39.72
N ALA A 230 -6.21 11.32 39.17
CA ALA A 230 -5.82 10.21 38.27
C ALA A 230 -5.05 10.73 37.06
N GLY A 231 -5.43 11.90 36.54
CA GLY A 231 -4.70 12.59 35.47
C GLY A 231 -3.28 13.04 35.86
N VAL A 232 -3.07 13.51 37.09
CA VAL A 232 -1.73 13.81 37.62
C VAL A 232 -0.87 12.55 37.70
N ILE A 233 -1.44 11.44 38.20
CA ILE A 233 -0.73 10.14 38.29
C ILE A 233 -0.34 9.68 36.87
N ALA A 234 -1.27 9.74 35.91
CA ALA A 234 -0.99 9.38 34.52
C ALA A 234 0.09 10.28 33.91
N ALA A 235 0.08 11.59 34.19
CA ALA A 235 1.08 12.54 33.70
C ALA A 235 2.46 12.33 34.33
N ALA A 236 2.53 11.81 35.56
CA ALA A 236 3.78 11.45 36.19
C ALA A 236 4.47 10.26 35.50
N CYS A 237 3.70 9.38 34.84
CA CYS A 237 4.22 8.25 34.08
C CYS A 237 4.78 8.65 32.70
N LEU A 238 4.59 9.88 32.24
CA LEU A 238 5.15 10.37 30.98
C LEU A 238 6.67 10.51 31.07
N PRO A 239 7.43 10.14 30.02
CA PRO A 239 8.88 10.31 30.00
C PRO A 239 9.25 11.78 30.02
N ARG A 240 10.40 12.11 30.58
CA ARG A 240 10.95 13.47 30.57
C ARG A 240 11.51 13.76 29.17
N LEU A 241 10.86 14.65 28.45
CA LEU A 241 11.28 15.08 27.12
C LEU A 241 12.04 16.41 27.23
N PRO A 242 13.15 16.59 26.49
CA PRO A 242 13.87 17.87 26.47
C PRO A 242 13.02 18.95 25.77
N PRO A 243 13.27 20.24 26.04
CA PRO A 243 12.65 21.33 25.29
C PRO A 243 13.17 21.34 23.84
N ALA A 244 12.29 21.64 22.90
CA ALA A 244 12.64 21.68 21.47
C ALA A 244 13.50 22.90 21.11
N ALA A 245 13.24 24.06 21.72
CA ALA A 245 13.93 25.33 21.47
C ALA A 245 14.16 26.09 22.79
N PRO A 246 15.09 25.66 23.70
CA PRO A 246 15.27 26.26 25.01
C PRO A 246 15.73 27.72 24.97
N ASN A 247 16.49 28.09 23.94
CA ASN A 247 17.07 29.43 23.76
C ASN A 247 16.18 30.39 22.94
N ALA A 248 14.98 29.95 22.53
CA ALA A 248 14.07 30.85 21.81
C ALA A 248 13.70 32.07 22.66
N PRO A 249 13.65 33.27 22.09
CA PRO A 249 13.36 34.47 22.87
C PRO A 249 11.97 34.40 23.52
N PRO A 250 11.80 34.98 24.72
CA PRO A 250 10.50 35.01 25.38
C PRO A 250 9.48 35.79 24.54
N ALA A 251 8.27 35.28 24.47
CA ALA A 251 7.18 35.92 23.71
C ALA A 251 6.52 37.01 24.59
N PHE A 252 7.07 38.20 24.62
CA PHE A 252 6.46 39.35 25.32
C PHE A 252 5.40 40.05 24.47
N ASN A 253 5.45 39.88 23.14
CA ASN A 253 4.48 40.48 22.22
C ASN A 253 3.64 39.37 21.57
N ALA A 254 2.40 39.23 22.05
CA ALA A 254 1.44 38.25 21.56
C ALA A 254 1.21 38.35 20.04
N LEU A 255 1.02 39.54 19.51
CA LEU A 255 0.73 39.77 18.10
C LEU A 255 1.91 39.43 17.21
N ALA A 256 3.12 39.88 17.59
CA ALA A 256 4.33 39.57 16.83
C ALA A 256 4.63 38.02 16.81
N ARG A 257 4.42 37.34 17.95
CA ARG A 257 4.59 35.90 18.03
C ARG A 257 3.55 35.17 17.18
N THR A 258 2.28 35.53 17.33
CA THR A 258 1.20 34.94 16.49
C THR A 258 1.51 35.12 15.01
N TRP A 259 1.95 36.33 14.61
CA TRP A 259 2.34 36.57 13.22
C TRP A 259 3.53 35.73 12.78
N SER A 260 4.55 35.58 13.64
CA SER A 260 5.70 34.72 13.37
C SER A 260 5.29 33.27 13.14
N ASP A 261 4.41 32.74 13.99
CA ASP A 261 3.97 31.34 13.90
C ASP A 261 3.02 31.11 12.70
N LEU A 262 2.10 32.04 12.43
CA LEU A 262 1.28 32.05 11.21
C LEU A 262 2.11 32.18 9.93
N SER A 263 3.20 32.99 9.97
CA SER A 263 4.08 33.17 8.81
C SER A 263 4.78 31.86 8.39
N ILE A 264 4.98 30.93 9.30
CA ILE A 264 5.52 29.59 8.99
C ILE A 264 4.52 28.85 8.09
N LEU A 265 3.24 28.85 8.45
CA LEU A 265 2.19 28.25 7.63
C LEU A 265 2.10 28.90 6.24
N VAL A 266 2.16 30.24 6.19
CA VAL A 266 2.09 30.97 4.89
C VAL A 266 3.31 30.67 4.01
N ARG A 267 4.51 30.53 4.59
CA ARG A 267 5.76 30.24 3.85
C ARG A 267 5.84 28.79 3.38
N LEU A 268 5.13 27.87 4.03
CA LEU A 268 5.11 26.45 3.73
C LEU A 268 3.69 26.05 3.25
N PRO A 269 3.39 26.19 1.95
CA PRO A 269 2.04 26.03 1.41
C PRO A 269 1.44 24.65 1.68
N GLU A 270 2.29 23.63 1.81
CA GLU A 270 1.84 22.28 2.17
C GLU A 270 1.32 22.20 3.61
N LEU A 271 1.96 22.89 4.56
CA LEU A 271 1.48 22.98 5.95
C LEU A 271 0.23 23.87 6.04
N ALA A 272 0.18 24.96 5.27
CA ALA A 272 -1.00 25.80 5.18
C ALA A 272 -2.23 25.01 4.69
N ALA A 273 -2.07 24.18 3.64
CA ALA A 273 -3.13 23.36 3.12
C ALA A 273 -3.61 22.31 4.15
N ALA A 274 -2.69 21.69 4.89
CA ALA A 274 -3.04 20.76 5.95
C ALA A 274 -3.79 21.46 7.10
N ALA A 275 -3.30 22.61 7.56
CA ALA A 275 -3.96 23.41 8.59
C ALA A 275 -5.36 23.87 8.14
N ALA A 276 -5.51 24.34 6.89
CA ALA A 276 -6.80 24.73 6.33
C ALA A 276 -7.79 23.56 6.28
N GLY A 277 -7.32 22.35 5.93
CA GLY A 277 -8.14 21.13 5.97
C GLY A 277 -8.58 20.78 7.39
N ILE A 278 -7.71 20.90 8.38
CA ILE A 278 -8.05 20.70 9.80
C ILE A 278 -9.09 21.72 10.26
N VAL A 279 -8.89 23.01 9.93
CA VAL A 279 -9.86 24.08 10.23
C VAL A 279 -11.22 23.80 9.59
N PHE A 280 -11.23 23.37 8.32
CA PHE A 280 -12.44 23.00 7.61
C PHE A 280 -13.18 21.84 8.31
N PHE A 281 -12.47 20.77 8.67
CA PHE A 281 -13.04 19.62 9.36
C PHE A 281 -13.73 20.00 10.67
N TRP A 282 -13.03 20.77 11.53
CA TRP A 282 -13.57 21.16 12.83
C TRP A 282 -14.70 22.20 12.70
N ALA A 283 -14.59 23.13 11.75
CA ALA A 283 -15.64 24.12 11.49
C ALA A 283 -16.95 23.44 11.02
N ILE A 284 -16.86 22.54 10.02
CA ILE A 284 -18.03 21.76 9.57
C ILE A 284 -18.51 20.83 10.68
N GLY A 285 -17.63 20.17 11.42
CA GLY A 285 -17.99 19.25 12.48
C GLY A 285 -18.81 19.92 13.60
N ALA A 286 -18.42 21.10 14.03
CA ALA A 286 -19.14 21.86 15.04
C ALA A 286 -20.56 22.23 14.60
N VAL A 287 -20.70 22.68 13.36
CA VAL A 287 -21.99 23.07 12.80
C VAL A 287 -22.86 21.85 12.45
N ALA A 288 -22.23 20.78 11.93
CA ALA A 288 -22.95 19.53 11.62
C ALA A 288 -23.58 18.92 12.86
N GLN A 289 -22.88 18.97 14.01
CA GLN A 289 -23.44 18.49 15.29
C GLN A 289 -24.72 19.29 15.67
N ALA A 290 -24.68 20.61 15.54
CA ALA A 290 -25.85 21.46 15.78
C ALA A 290 -26.97 21.20 14.75
N ASN A 291 -26.61 20.96 13.50
CA ASN A 291 -27.58 20.68 12.44
C ASN A 291 -28.25 19.31 12.57
N VAL A 292 -27.56 18.30 13.13
CA VAL A 292 -28.17 17.00 13.47
C VAL A 292 -29.27 17.13 14.48
N ASP A 293 -29.11 17.98 15.50
CA ASP A 293 -30.14 18.28 16.48
C ASP A 293 -31.39 18.90 15.80
N GLN A 294 -31.19 19.90 14.96
CA GLN A 294 -32.26 20.54 14.21
C GLN A 294 -32.91 19.59 13.19
N PHE A 295 -32.13 18.73 12.54
CA PHE A 295 -32.63 17.73 11.63
C PHE A 295 -33.54 16.71 12.33
N ALA A 296 -33.18 16.29 13.54
CA ALA A 296 -34.01 15.41 14.34
C ALA A 296 -35.32 16.11 14.79
N THR A 297 -35.24 17.38 15.19
CA THR A 297 -36.39 18.19 15.55
C THR A 297 -37.35 18.38 14.37
N GLU A 298 -36.86 18.70 13.19
CA GLU A 298 -37.65 18.77 11.94
C GLU A 298 -38.25 17.41 11.55
N ALA A 299 -37.66 16.30 12.01
CA ALA A 299 -38.16 14.94 11.81
C ALA A 299 -39.11 14.45 12.92
N GLY A 300 -39.55 15.33 13.86
CA GLY A 300 -40.50 15.00 14.89
C GLY A 300 -39.91 14.60 16.27
N ALA A 301 -38.62 14.87 16.50
CA ALA A 301 -38.03 14.67 17.81
C ALA A 301 -38.59 15.68 18.84
N THR A 302 -39.12 15.18 19.92
CA THR A 302 -39.70 15.96 21.02
C THR A 302 -38.81 16.01 22.27
N SER A 303 -37.76 15.19 22.30
CA SER A 303 -36.85 15.08 23.43
C SER A 303 -35.40 14.89 22.99
N GLN A 304 -34.45 15.34 23.80
CA GLN A 304 -33.01 15.13 23.59
C GLN A 304 -32.65 13.62 23.59
N GLY A 305 -33.40 12.78 24.30
CA GLY A 305 -33.17 11.33 24.23
C GLY A 305 -33.31 10.73 22.84
N GLN A 306 -34.11 11.35 21.97
CA GLN A 306 -34.29 10.91 20.58
C GLN A 306 -33.18 11.44 19.65
N VAL A 307 -32.47 12.50 20.01
CA VAL A 307 -31.36 13.08 19.27
C VAL A 307 -30.04 12.36 19.59
N VAL A 308 -29.85 11.92 20.83
CA VAL A 308 -28.62 11.29 21.33
C VAL A 308 -28.14 10.13 20.43
N PRO A 309 -28.97 9.17 19.98
CA PRO A 309 -28.53 8.09 19.10
C PRO A 309 -27.91 8.57 17.80
N LEU A 310 -28.41 9.67 17.19
CA LEU A 310 -27.89 10.25 15.98
C LEU A 310 -26.49 10.85 16.19
N LEU A 311 -26.29 11.55 17.30
CA LEU A 311 -24.99 12.08 17.68
C LEU A 311 -23.99 10.98 18.00
N VAL A 312 -24.42 9.94 18.70
CA VAL A 312 -23.59 8.77 19.00
C VAL A 312 -23.18 8.06 17.71
N ALA A 313 -24.09 7.91 16.74
CA ALA A 313 -23.79 7.32 15.44
C ALA A 313 -22.70 8.12 14.68
N LEU A 314 -22.83 9.45 14.65
CA LEU A 314 -21.83 10.33 14.04
C LEU A 314 -20.44 10.16 14.70
N VAL A 315 -20.41 10.22 16.03
CA VAL A 315 -19.16 10.13 16.80
C VAL A 315 -18.53 8.74 16.68
N ALA A 316 -19.33 7.68 16.72
CA ALA A 316 -18.86 6.31 16.50
C ALA A 316 -18.24 6.16 15.10
N GLY A 317 -18.89 6.74 14.09
CA GLY A 317 -18.36 6.81 12.74
C GLY A 317 -16.97 7.48 12.67
N ILE A 318 -16.82 8.66 13.30
CA ILE A 318 -15.53 9.39 13.36
C ILE A 318 -14.46 8.50 14.03
N GLY A 319 -14.77 7.89 15.15
CA GLY A 319 -13.85 7.01 15.88
C GLY A 319 -13.39 5.82 15.04
N VAL A 320 -14.31 5.12 14.40
CA VAL A 320 -13.99 3.98 13.51
C VAL A 320 -13.18 4.45 12.32
N GLY A 321 -13.59 5.55 11.65
CA GLY A 321 -12.87 6.13 10.51
C GLY A 321 -11.45 6.51 10.87
N SER A 322 -11.24 7.15 12.01
CA SER A 322 -9.92 7.54 12.52
C SER A 322 -9.01 6.34 12.76
N VAL A 323 -9.50 5.29 13.41
CA VAL A 323 -8.71 4.07 13.69
C VAL A 323 -8.40 3.31 12.40
N VAL A 324 -9.37 3.14 11.52
CA VAL A 324 -9.18 2.44 10.24
C VAL A 324 -8.15 3.17 9.39
N THR A 325 -8.31 4.49 9.23
CA THR A 325 -7.37 5.30 8.46
C THR A 325 -5.99 5.31 9.09
N GLY A 326 -5.90 5.44 10.41
CA GLY A 326 -4.65 5.36 11.14
C GLY A 326 -3.91 4.05 10.88
N LYS A 327 -4.60 2.91 10.88
CA LYS A 327 -4.01 1.60 10.57
C LYS A 327 -3.60 1.48 9.10
N LEU A 328 -4.45 1.92 8.16
CA LEU A 328 -4.17 1.85 6.73
C LEU A 328 -3.05 2.79 6.29
N ALA A 329 -2.93 3.95 6.91
CA ALA A 329 -1.88 4.93 6.64
C ALA A 329 -0.55 4.61 7.34
N SER A 330 -0.54 3.70 8.31
CA SER A 330 0.68 3.25 8.99
C SER A 330 1.47 2.28 8.12
N ARG A 331 2.81 2.32 8.22
CA ARG A 331 3.72 1.53 7.40
C ARG A 331 4.58 0.62 8.27
N PRO A 332 5.19 -0.45 7.69
CA PRO A 332 6.19 -1.25 8.38
C PRO A 332 7.35 -0.38 8.88
N GLU A 333 7.98 -0.80 9.97
CA GLU A 333 9.20 -0.16 10.49
C GLU A 333 10.30 -0.20 9.42
N GLY A 334 11.03 0.92 9.26
CA GLY A 334 12.05 1.07 8.21
C GLY A 334 11.55 1.59 6.86
N ALA A 335 10.24 1.74 6.65
CA ALA A 335 9.72 2.41 5.46
C ALA A 335 9.82 3.95 5.60
N ASP A 336 9.96 4.63 4.44
CA ASP A 336 9.98 6.11 4.38
C ASP A 336 8.78 6.70 5.15
N PRO A 337 9.01 7.67 6.05
CA PRO A 337 7.99 8.29 6.90
C PRO A 337 7.03 9.22 6.15
N ARG A 338 6.62 8.86 4.93
CA ARG A 338 5.62 9.63 4.18
C ARG A 338 4.24 9.43 4.76
N VAL A 339 3.57 10.54 5.04
CA VAL A 339 2.16 10.53 5.41
C VAL A 339 1.32 10.33 4.16
N ASP A 340 0.38 9.38 4.19
CA ASP A 340 -0.48 9.09 3.05
C ASP A 340 -1.71 10.04 3.02
N LEU A 341 -1.52 11.21 2.39
CA LEU A 341 -2.57 12.21 2.21
C LEU A 341 -3.67 11.80 1.22
N GLY A 342 -3.53 10.65 0.54
CA GLY A 342 -4.53 10.17 -0.42
C GLY A 342 -5.89 9.86 0.23
N PHE A 343 -5.92 9.59 1.52
CA PHE A 343 -7.17 9.36 2.26
C PHE A 343 -8.00 10.64 2.44
N VAL A 344 -7.39 11.84 2.39
CA VAL A 344 -8.09 13.12 2.59
C VAL A 344 -9.18 13.35 1.54
N PRO A 345 -8.90 13.30 0.22
CA PRO A 345 -9.95 13.48 -0.79
C PRO A 345 -11.01 12.37 -0.75
N LEU A 346 -10.63 11.14 -0.40
CA LEU A 346 -11.58 10.03 -0.26
C LEU A 346 -12.52 10.27 0.94
N GLY A 347 -11.98 10.72 2.08
CA GLY A 347 -12.77 11.12 3.24
C GLY A 347 -13.74 12.25 2.92
N GLY A 348 -13.27 13.31 2.24
CA GLY A 348 -14.10 14.43 1.79
C GLY A 348 -15.21 14.00 0.82
N LEU A 349 -14.94 13.06 -0.09
CA LEU A 349 -15.95 12.50 -0.99
C LEU A 349 -17.01 11.68 -0.22
N ILE A 350 -16.59 10.86 0.73
CA ILE A 350 -17.51 10.07 1.60
C ILE A 350 -18.39 11.04 2.40
N MET A 351 -17.83 12.10 2.98
CA MET A 351 -18.60 13.13 3.67
C MET A 351 -19.62 13.79 2.74
N ALA A 352 -19.21 14.17 1.52
CA ALA A 352 -20.11 14.79 0.54
C ALA A 352 -21.29 13.88 0.21
N VAL A 353 -21.04 12.61 -0.06
CA VAL A 353 -22.09 11.61 -0.36
C VAL A 353 -23.02 11.42 0.84
N ALA A 354 -22.48 11.31 2.05
CA ALA A 354 -23.27 11.13 3.26
C ALA A 354 -24.13 12.36 3.58
N PHE A 355 -23.58 13.57 3.44
CA PHE A 355 -24.37 14.80 3.59
C PHE A 355 -25.47 14.93 2.55
N LEU A 356 -25.20 14.55 1.30
CA LEU A 356 -26.22 14.55 0.24
C LEU A 356 -27.33 13.54 0.53
N ALA A 357 -26.98 12.35 1.03
CA ALA A 357 -27.94 11.34 1.43
C ALA A 357 -28.80 11.82 2.61
N LEU A 358 -28.21 12.47 3.63
CA LEU A 358 -28.95 13.06 4.74
C LEU A 358 -29.89 14.20 4.26
N ALA A 359 -29.44 15.03 3.31
CA ALA A 359 -30.29 16.05 2.69
C ALA A 359 -31.50 15.47 1.95
N ALA A 360 -31.35 14.27 1.38
CA ALA A 360 -32.42 13.58 0.65
C ALA A 360 -33.44 12.89 1.58
N ILE A 361 -33.09 12.61 2.85
CA ILE A 361 -34.00 11.98 3.81
C ILE A 361 -35.10 12.98 4.22
N GLY A 362 -36.35 12.68 3.91
CA GLY A 362 -37.54 13.47 4.26
C GLY A 362 -38.46 12.74 5.23
N GLY A 363 -39.46 13.46 5.72
CA GLY A 363 -40.51 12.91 6.58
C GLY A 363 -40.14 12.88 8.06
N ARG A 364 -41.11 12.45 8.87
CA ARG A 364 -41.04 12.37 10.36
C ARG A 364 -40.47 11.02 10.81
N PHE A 365 -39.25 10.71 10.42
CA PHE A 365 -38.63 9.41 10.66
C PHE A 365 -38.43 9.08 12.16
N VAL A 366 -38.32 10.10 13.02
CA VAL A 366 -38.18 9.92 14.47
C VAL A 366 -39.55 9.51 15.07
N GLU A 367 -40.62 10.09 14.58
CA GLU A 367 -42.00 9.83 15.04
C GLU A 367 -42.50 8.48 14.51
N VAL A 368 -42.23 8.16 13.25
CA VAL A 368 -42.65 6.90 12.60
C VAL A 368 -41.90 5.69 13.15
N GLY A 369 -40.62 5.88 13.51
CA GLY A 369 -39.78 4.79 14.01
C GLY A 369 -39.53 3.69 12.98
N GLY A 370 -39.20 2.49 13.42
CA GLY A 370 -38.97 1.33 12.56
C GLY A 370 -37.75 1.48 11.65
N TRP A 371 -37.80 0.95 10.44
CA TRP A 371 -36.68 1.01 9.47
C TRP A 371 -36.32 2.43 9.05
N SER A 372 -37.26 3.36 9.03
CA SER A 372 -36.99 4.76 8.65
C SER A 372 -36.02 5.46 9.62
N ALA A 373 -36.04 5.09 10.91
CA ALA A 373 -35.14 5.64 11.91
C ALA A 373 -33.68 5.14 11.76
N TRP A 374 -33.46 3.97 11.17
CA TRP A 374 -32.08 3.43 10.96
C TRP A 374 -31.34 4.09 9.82
N VAL A 375 -32.02 4.58 8.80
CA VAL A 375 -31.41 5.17 7.61
C VAL A 375 -30.52 6.38 7.94
N PRO A 376 -31.00 7.40 8.69
CA PRO A 376 -30.12 8.51 9.08
C PRO A 376 -28.98 8.08 10.00
N LEU A 377 -29.16 7.09 10.89
CA LEU A 377 -28.10 6.55 11.74
C LEU A 377 -26.95 5.97 10.89
N VAL A 378 -27.27 5.16 9.88
CA VAL A 378 -26.26 4.58 8.98
C VAL A 378 -25.49 5.68 8.24
N TRP A 379 -26.19 6.69 7.69
CA TRP A 379 -25.52 7.77 6.97
C TRP A 379 -24.70 8.67 7.88
N LEU A 380 -25.08 8.85 9.15
CA LEU A 380 -24.28 9.56 10.15
C LEU A 380 -23.01 8.76 10.52
N ILE A 381 -23.10 7.44 10.61
CA ILE A 381 -21.89 6.59 10.77
C ILE A 381 -20.97 6.75 9.55
N VAL A 382 -21.52 6.70 8.33
CA VAL A 382 -20.75 6.89 7.08
C VAL A 382 -20.13 8.29 7.02
N LEU A 383 -20.89 9.33 7.40
CA LEU A 383 -20.39 10.69 7.51
C LEU A 383 -19.21 10.78 8.48
N GLY A 384 -19.39 10.25 9.68
CA GLY A 384 -18.35 10.22 10.69
C GLY A 384 -17.11 9.44 10.23
N PHE A 385 -17.30 8.31 9.56
CA PHE A 385 -16.21 7.52 9.00
C PHE A 385 -15.38 8.34 7.99
N GLY A 386 -16.05 9.02 7.05
CA GLY A 386 -15.41 9.92 6.10
C GLY A 386 -14.66 11.07 6.78
N ALA A 387 -15.25 11.63 7.85
CA ALA A 387 -14.68 12.72 8.64
C ALA A 387 -13.38 12.29 9.35
N GLY A 388 -13.35 11.11 9.98
CA GLY A 388 -12.13 10.56 10.59
C GLY A 388 -11.05 10.21 9.54
N MET A 389 -11.47 9.75 8.35
CA MET A 389 -10.56 9.52 7.23
C MET A 389 -9.96 10.81 6.68
N PHE A 390 -10.68 11.91 6.74
CA PHE A 390 -10.23 13.23 6.29
C PHE A 390 -9.21 13.84 7.26
N ASP A 391 -9.48 13.80 8.56
CA ASP A 391 -8.73 14.53 9.60
C ASP A 391 -7.39 13.89 9.97
N VAL A 392 -7.36 12.55 10.22
CA VAL A 392 -6.18 11.85 10.74
C VAL A 392 -4.91 12.02 9.88
N PRO A 393 -4.96 11.93 8.52
CA PRO A 393 -3.78 12.17 7.71
C PRO A 393 -3.27 13.61 7.76
N LEU A 394 -4.18 14.60 7.89
CA LEU A 394 -3.82 16.01 7.96
C LEU A 394 -3.10 16.34 9.27
N GLU A 395 -3.62 15.88 10.39
CA GLU A 395 -2.97 15.99 11.71
C GLU A 395 -1.60 15.30 11.71
N THR A 396 -1.53 14.10 11.16
CA THR A 396 -0.27 13.34 11.03
C THR A 396 0.74 14.09 10.17
N TYR A 397 0.31 14.67 9.06
CA TYR A 397 1.16 15.45 8.16
C TYR A 397 1.69 16.71 8.82
N LEU A 398 0.81 17.44 9.50
CA LEU A 398 1.18 18.66 10.23
C LEU A 398 2.28 18.35 11.28
N GLN A 399 2.10 17.27 12.06
CA GLN A 399 3.07 16.85 13.08
C GLN A 399 4.39 16.36 12.47
N ALA A 400 4.34 15.63 11.37
CA ALA A 400 5.52 15.01 10.76
C ALA A 400 6.39 16.01 9.99
N LYS A 401 5.77 17.04 9.38
CA LYS A 401 6.43 18.00 8.47
C LYS A 401 6.72 19.36 9.10
N SER A 402 6.19 19.63 10.27
CA SER A 402 6.54 20.85 11.00
C SER A 402 8.00 20.83 11.45
N PRO A 403 8.71 21.98 11.37
CA PRO A 403 10.06 22.11 11.91
C PRO A 403 10.10 21.66 13.39
N PRO A 404 11.04 20.78 13.78
CA PRO A 404 11.05 20.22 15.14
C PRO A 404 11.17 21.27 16.25
N ASP A 405 11.90 22.38 16.00
CA ASP A 405 12.10 23.51 16.89
C ASP A 405 10.90 24.48 16.97
N ARG A 406 9.92 24.34 16.06
CA ARG A 406 8.76 25.20 15.90
C ARG A 406 7.42 24.45 15.91
N LEU A 407 7.42 23.17 16.22
CA LEU A 407 6.22 22.33 16.22
C LEU A 407 5.12 22.90 17.13
N GLY A 408 5.49 23.35 18.34
CA GLY A 408 4.55 23.96 19.27
C GLY A 408 3.93 25.25 18.73
N GLY A 409 4.73 26.12 18.07
CA GLY A 409 4.25 27.33 17.42
C GLY A 409 3.26 27.03 16.28
N VAL A 410 3.58 26.05 15.41
CA VAL A 410 2.68 25.62 14.30
C VAL A 410 1.37 25.06 14.86
N LEU A 411 1.40 24.21 15.87
CA LEU A 411 0.20 23.66 16.52
C LEU A 411 -0.63 24.77 17.20
N GLY A 412 0.04 25.75 17.87
CA GLY A 412 -0.63 26.92 18.44
C GLY A 412 -1.31 27.78 17.39
N ALA A 413 -0.63 28.05 16.27
CA ALA A 413 -1.20 28.81 15.16
C ALA A 413 -2.39 28.08 14.52
N THR A 414 -2.27 26.76 14.34
CA THR A 414 -3.37 25.93 13.82
C THR A 414 -4.57 25.95 14.77
N ASN A 415 -4.36 25.84 16.09
CA ASN A 415 -5.44 25.92 17.08
C ASN A 415 -6.14 27.28 17.04
N LEU A 416 -5.39 28.38 16.91
CA LEU A 416 -5.99 29.70 16.74
C LEU A 416 -6.93 29.76 15.53
N LEU A 417 -6.45 29.31 14.36
CA LEU A 417 -7.23 29.26 13.13
C LEU A 417 -8.45 28.34 13.27
N LEU A 418 -8.29 27.19 13.93
CA LEU A 418 -9.34 26.19 14.16
C LEU A 418 -10.49 26.79 14.97
N PHE A 419 -10.21 27.34 16.15
CA PHE A 419 -11.26 27.91 17.00
C PHE A 419 -11.89 29.16 16.40
N SER A 420 -11.11 30.00 15.68
CA SER A 420 -11.64 31.10 14.90
C SER A 420 -12.55 30.62 13.77
N GLY A 421 -12.16 29.59 13.06
CA GLY A 421 -12.96 28.95 12.00
C GLY A 421 -14.28 28.36 12.53
N MET A 422 -14.23 27.66 13.66
CA MET A 422 -15.44 27.13 14.32
C MET A 422 -16.40 28.28 14.73
N PHE A 423 -15.86 29.36 15.28
CA PHE A 423 -16.65 30.54 15.67
C PHE A 423 -17.34 31.16 14.45
N LEU A 424 -16.60 31.45 13.38
CA LEU A 424 -17.14 32.02 12.14
C LEU A 424 -18.18 31.11 11.48
N ALA A 425 -17.93 29.79 11.46
CA ALA A 425 -18.87 28.81 10.93
C ALA A 425 -20.17 28.77 11.76
N SER A 426 -20.05 28.83 13.09
CA SER A 426 -21.22 28.86 13.98
C SER A 426 -22.05 30.15 13.79
N LEU A 427 -21.39 31.30 13.60
CA LEU A 427 -22.06 32.54 13.31
C LEU A 427 -22.79 32.51 11.95
N ALA A 428 -22.13 31.97 10.92
CA ALA A 428 -22.73 31.75 9.60
C ALA A 428 -23.96 30.83 9.69
N TYR A 429 -23.83 29.72 10.41
CA TYR A 429 -24.94 28.78 10.66
C TYR A 429 -26.14 29.49 11.35
N GLY A 430 -25.88 30.25 12.41
CA GLY A 430 -26.91 31.03 13.09
C GLY A 430 -27.67 31.97 12.15
N ARG A 431 -26.95 32.63 11.23
CA ARG A 431 -27.57 33.52 10.21
C ARG A 431 -28.41 32.72 9.18
N LEU A 432 -27.91 31.55 8.74
CA LEU A 432 -28.61 30.70 7.78
C LEU A 432 -29.87 30.05 8.39
N ARG A 433 -29.91 29.87 9.70
CA ARG A 433 -31.08 29.34 10.43
C ARG A 433 -32.02 30.43 10.94
N ALA A 434 -31.61 31.71 10.98
CA ALA A 434 -32.47 32.78 11.42
C ALA A 434 -33.69 32.93 10.52
N PRO A 435 -34.89 33.08 11.06
CA PRO A 435 -36.09 33.33 10.26
C PRO A 435 -35.99 34.69 9.58
N LEU A 436 -36.50 34.79 8.36
CA LEU A 436 -36.55 36.07 7.61
C LEU A 436 -37.63 37.03 8.14
N VAL A 437 -38.68 36.48 8.77
CA VAL A 437 -39.76 37.24 9.38
C VAL A 437 -39.88 36.73 10.81
N ALA A 438 -40.17 37.66 11.76
CA ALA A 438 -40.40 37.31 13.14
C ALA A 438 -41.47 36.21 13.23
N GLU A 439 -41.22 35.14 13.99
CA GLU A 439 -42.08 33.93 14.13
C GLU A 439 -42.23 33.11 12.83
N GLY A 440 -41.48 33.36 11.76
CA GLY A 440 -41.46 32.57 10.54
C GLY A 440 -40.57 31.31 10.62
N PRO A 441 -40.68 30.43 9.61
CA PRO A 441 -39.81 29.27 9.54
C PRO A 441 -38.33 29.69 9.32
N PRO A 442 -37.39 28.86 9.69
CA PRO A 442 -35.97 29.15 9.45
C PRO A 442 -35.69 29.36 7.95
N MET A 443 -34.77 30.31 7.62
CA MET A 443 -34.38 30.64 6.23
C MET A 443 -34.01 29.39 5.44
N LEU A 444 -33.22 28.48 6.06
CA LEU A 444 -32.84 27.22 5.48
C LEU A 444 -33.21 26.06 6.44
N SER A 445 -33.81 25.00 5.91
CA SER A 445 -34.02 23.75 6.65
C SER A 445 -32.71 23.05 6.96
N ALA A 446 -32.70 22.14 7.95
CA ALA A 446 -31.53 21.34 8.26
C ALA A 446 -31.07 20.50 7.07
N ARG A 447 -31.99 20.04 6.23
CA ARG A 447 -31.72 19.31 4.98
C ARG A 447 -30.99 20.19 3.95
N ALA A 448 -31.43 21.43 3.76
CA ALA A 448 -30.76 22.36 2.85
C ALA A 448 -29.33 22.67 3.31
N ILE A 449 -29.08 22.76 4.61
CA ILE A 449 -27.76 22.94 5.18
C ILE A 449 -26.90 21.71 4.94
N PHE A 450 -27.41 20.50 5.05
CA PHE A 450 -26.67 19.30 4.67
C PHE A 450 -26.29 19.30 3.18
N ALA A 451 -27.15 19.80 2.29
CA ALA A 451 -26.80 19.96 0.86
C ALA A 451 -25.65 20.95 0.66
N ILE A 452 -25.63 22.06 1.41
CA ILE A 452 -24.49 23.00 1.40
C ILE A 452 -23.21 22.31 1.91
N PHE A 453 -23.28 21.54 2.98
CA PHE A 453 -22.13 20.81 3.50
C PHE A 453 -21.62 19.74 2.53
N ALA A 454 -22.52 19.12 1.76
CA ALA A 454 -22.12 18.23 0.68
C ALA A 454 -21.27 18.94 -0.37
N LEU A 455 -21.70 20.13 -0.83
CA LEU A 455 -20.95 20.93 -1.79
C LEU A 455 -19.61 21.40 -1.24
N LEU A 456 -19.57 21.86 0.01
CA LEU A 456 -18.34 22.27 0.69
C LEU A 456 -17.36 21.10 0.85
N SER A 457 -17.86 19.91 1.22
CA SER A 457 -17.04 18.70 1.35
C SER A 457 -16.51 18.22 -0.01
N LEU A 458 -17.31 18.35 -1.07
CA LEU A 458 -16.85 18.06 -2.44
C LEU A 458 -15.77 19.05 -2.88
N GLY A 459 -15.94 20.33 -2.56
CA GLY A 459 -14.92 21.36 -2.79
C GLY A 459 -13.63 21.08 -2.03
N ALA A 460 -13.71 20.65 -0.76
CA ALA A 460 -12.57 20.28 0.05
C ALA A 460 -11.87 19.02 -0.51
N ALA A 461 -12.64 18.03 -0.99
CA ALA A 461 -12.09 16.85 -1.67
C ALA A 461 -11.35 17.23 -2.95
N ALA A 462 -11.92 18.13 -3.77
CA ALA A 462 -11.28 18.63 -4.98
C ALA A 462 -10.00 19.42 -4.67
N ALA A 463 -10.03 20.26 -3.65
CA ALA A 463 -8.85 21.00 -3.17
C ALA A 463 -7.77 20.06 -2.67
N ALA A 464 -8.13 18.98 -1.95
CA ALA A 464 -7.18 17.98 -1.49
C ALA A 464 -6.53 17.20 -2.66
N VAL A 465 -7.29 16.88 -3.72
CA VAL A 465 -6.74 16.32 -4.97
C VAL A 465 -5.74 17.29 -5.60
N TRP A 466 -6.08 18.57 -5.64
CA TRP A 466 -5.21 19.61 -6.20
C TRP A 466 -3.92 19.79 -5.39
N CYS A 467 -4.01 19.84 -4.07
CA CYS A 467 -2.86 20.04 -3.17
C CYS A 467 -1.97 18.78 -3.05
N ALA A 468 -2.56 17.57 -3.11
CA ALA A 468 -1.84 16.31 -2.94
C ALA A 468 -2.11 15.30 -4.08
N PRO A 469 -1.91 15.66 -5.37
CA PRO A 469 -2.27 14.83 -6.50
C PRO A 469 -1.50 13.50 -6.51
N ARG A 470 -0.23 13.50 -6.10
CA ARG A 470 0.60 12.27 -6.03
C ARG A 470 0.06 11.26 -5.03
N ALA A 471 -0.32 11.73 -3.84
CA ALA A 471 -0.85 10.87 -2.79
C ALA A 471 -2.23 10.31 -3.16
N THR A 472 -3.11 11.14 -3.72
CA THR A 472 -4.43 10.74 -4.23
C THR A 472 -4.31 9.66 -5.29
N LEU A 473 -3.43 9.88 -6.27
CA LEU A 473 -3.20 8.96 -7.36
C LEU A 473 -2.59 7.65 -6.88
N ARG A 474 -1.64 7.72 -5.92
CA ARG A 474 -1.06 6.53 -5.29
C ARG A 474 -2.14 5.70 -4.59
N LEU A 475 -3.04 6.33 -3.83
CA LEU A 475 -4.14 5.61 -3.18
C LEU A 475 -5.09 5.00 -4.21
N PHE A 476 -5.41 5.72 -5.29
CA PHE A 476 -6.26 5.21 -6.37
C PHE A 476 -5.65 3.95 -7.00
N VAL A 477 -4.37 3.99 -7.37
CA VAL A 477 -3.66 2.83 -7.92
C VAL A 477 -3.57 1.70 -6.89
N ALA A 478 -3.26 2.03 -5.62
CA ALA A 478 -3.24 1.05 -4.54
C ALA A 478 -4.60 0.35 -4.37
N SER A 479 -5.69 1.10 -4.44
CA SER A 479 -7.05 0.55 -4.33
C SER A 479 -7.37 -0.43 -5.46
N ILE A 480 -7.01 -0.10 -6.70
CA ILE A 480 -7.16 -1.01 -7.85
C ILE A 480 -6.33 -2.29 -7.65
N VAL A 481 -5.07 -2.13 -7.25
CA VAL A 481 -4.17 -3.28 -7.02
C VAL A 481 -4.70 -4.17 -5.90
N HIS A 482 -5.12 -3.60 -4.76
CA HIS A 482 -5.66 -4.38 -3.64
C HIS A 482 -7.04 -4.99 -3.93
N ALA A 483 -7.84 -4.38 -4.80
CA ALA A 483 -9.10 -4.95 -5.25
C ALA A 483 -8.89 -6.20 -6.12
N GLY A 484 -7.90 -6.16 -7.04
CA GLY A 484 -7.62 -7.24 -7.98
C GLY A 484 -6.65 -8.31 -7.46
N TRP A 485 -5.73 -7.95 -6.57
CA TRP A 485 -4.64 -8.81 -6.14
C TRP A 485 -4.45 -8.83 -4.64
N ARG A 486 -3.88 -9.94 -4.13
CA ARG A 486 -3.28 -10.00 -2.77
C ARG A 486 -1.87 -9.45 -2.84
N TYR A 487 -1.75 -8.13 -2.77
CA TYR A 487 -0.49 -7.40 -2.94
C TYR A 487 0.40 -7.50 -1.70
N ARG A 488 1.68 -7.82 -1.92
CA ARG A 488 2.73 -7.90 -0.89
C ARG A 488 4.03 -7.31 -1.40
N VAL A 489 4.76 -6.63 -0.54
CA VAL A 489 6.12 -6.15 -0.82
C VAL A 489 7.08 -6.86 0.12
N ARG A 490 8.20 -7.34 -0.41
CA ARG A 490 9.26 -8.02 0.33
C ARG A 490 10.57 -7.28 0.18
N HIS A 491 11.30 -7.17 1.30
CA HIS A 491 12.63 -6.57 1.35
C HIS A 491 12.71 -5.13 0.81
N GLN A 492 11.67 -4.34 1.08
CA GLN A 492 11.61 -2.93 0.69
C GLN A 492 12.76 -2.10 1.26
N GLU A 493 13.28 -2.48 2.41
CA GLU A 493 14.41 -1.88 3.12
C GLU A 493 15.73 -1.95 2.34
N ARG A 494 15.84 -2.81 1.33
CA ARG A 494 17.02 -2.92 0.46
C ARG A 494 17.15 -1.80 -0.55
N LEU A 495 16.08 -1.06 -0.82
CA LEU A 495 16.14 0.13 -1.65
C LEU A 495 16.63 1.30 -0.79
N PRO A 496 17.80 1.92 -1.10
CA PRO A 496 18.32 3.06 -0.35
C PRO A 496 17.30 4.20 -0.30
N VAL A 497 17.07 4.75 0.91
CA VAL A 497 16.12 5.87 1.11
C VAL A 497 16.60 7.18 0.52
N ALA A 498 17.92 7.34 0.31
CA ALA A 498 18.56 8.52 -0.27
C ALA A 498 19.73 8.11 -1.19
N GLY A 499 20.19 9.04 -2.02
CA GLY A 499 21.27 8.82 -2.97
C GLY A 499 20.83 8.17 -4.29
N PRO A 500 21.71 8.15 -5.30
CA PRO A 500 21.41 7.60 -6.61
C PRO A 500 21.23 6.07 -6.54
N VAL A 501 20.26 5.54 -7.24
CA VAL A 501 20.06 4.10 -7.39
C VAL A 501 19.33 3.78 -8.69
N VAL A 502 19.75 2.72 -9.37
CA VAL A 502 19.07 2.19 -10.56
C VAL A 502 18.26 0.96 -10.14
N VAL A 503 16.96 1.01 -10.31
CA VAL A 503 16.05 -0.13 -10.09
C VAL A 503 15.81 -0.82 -11.42
N VAL A 504 16.13 -2.11 -11.48
CA VAL A 504 15.96 -2.96 -12.65
C VAL A 504 14.92 -4.01 -12.37
N ALA A 505 13.84 -4.05 -13.16
CA ALA A 505 12.73 -5.00 -12.94
C ALA A 505 12.37 -5.77 -14.22
N ASN A 506 11.75 -6.96 -14.04
CA ASN A 506 11.12 -7.71 -15.12
C ASN A 506 9.82 -7.03 -15.57
N HIS A 507 9.47 -7.22 -16.86
CA HIS A 507 8.30 -6.56 -17.47
C HIS A 507 7.34 -7.56 -18.12
N VAL A 508 6.28 -7.93 -17.42
CA VAL A 508 5.32 -8.96 -17.85
C VAL A 508 3.88 -8.45 -18.01
N SER A 509 3.61 -7.19 -17.58
CA SER A 509 2.27 -6.63 -17.56
C SER A 509 2.26 -5.11 -17.76
N TRP A 510 1.14 -4.59 -18.25
CA TRP A 510 0.89 -3.14 -18.35
C TRP A 510 0.90 -2.42 -17.00
N LEU A 511 0.62 -3.13 -15.91
CA LEU A 511 0.54 -2.54 -14.57
C LEU A 511 1.90 -2.50 -13.83
N ASP A 512 2.93 -3.15 -14.37
CA ASP A 512 4.21 -3.34 -13.66
C ASP A 512 4.85 -2.03 -13.21
N GLY A 513 4.85 -1.01 -14.09
CA GLY A 513 5.40 0.30 -13.74
C GLY A 513 4.68 0.97 -12.57
N PHE A 514 3.35 0.87 -12.53
CA PHE A 514 2.54 1.42 -11.44
C PHE A 514 2.74 0.65 -10.13
N VAL A 515 2.78 -0.67 -10.22
CA VAL A 515 3.01 -1.53 -9.05
C VAL A 515 4.41 -1.30 -8.48
N LEU A 516 5.41 -1.11 -9.34
CA LEU A 516 6.79 -0.82 -8.93
C LEU A 516 6.89 0.54 -8.23
N VAL A 517 6.28 1.59 -8.79
CA VAL A 517 6.21 2.93 -8.15
C VAL A 517 5.44 2.87 -6.83
N LEU A 518 4.37 2.07 -6.76
CA LEU A 518 3.59 1.87 -5.53
C LEU A 518 4.42 1.18 -4.45
N SER A 519 5.26 0.19 -4.83
CA SER A 519 6.08 -0.59 -3.91
C SER A 519 7.34 0.13 -3.45
N ALA A 520 7.82 1.14 -4.17
CA ALA A 520 9.03 1.86 -3.80
C ALA A 520 8.82 2.74 -2.56
N PRO A 521 9.78 2.73 -1.58
CA PRO A 521 9.68 3.55 -0.38
C PRO A 521 9.89 5.04 -0.66
N ARG A 522 10.49 5.40 -1.80
CA ARG A 522 10.78 6.76 -2.25
C ARG A 522 10.27 6.99 -3.68
N LEU A 523 10.32 8.24 -4.16
CA LEU A 523 9.93 8.55 -5.53
C LEU A 523 10.85 7.78 -6.51
N LEU A 524 10.24 6.99 -7.37
CA LEU A 524 10.91 6.23 -8.42
C LEU A 524 10.54 6.85 -9.78
N ARG A 525 11.53 7.42 -10.47
CA ARG A 525 11.36 7.98 -11.81
C ARG A 525 11.45 6.85 -12.84
N MET A 526 10.31 6.47 -13.41
CA MET A 526 10.28 5.39 -14.40
C MET A 526 10.57 5.90 -15.80
N MET A 527 11.33 5.13 -16.57
CA MET A 527 11.47 5.29 -18.00
C MET A 527 10.26 4.63 -18.69
N VAL A 528 9.46 5.42 -19.42
CA VAL A 528 8.17 4.99 -19.98
C VAL A 528 8.06 5.34 -21.45
N TYR A 529 7.52 4.43 -22.25
CA TYR A 529 7.23 4.63 -23.66
C TYR A 529 6.15 5.71 -23.85
N GLY A 530 6.54 6.85 -24.46
CA GLY A 530 5.71 8.05 -24.56
C GLY A 530 4.34 7.84 -25.23
N PRO A 531 4.24 7.07 -26.33
CA PRO A 531 2.95 6.79 -26.97
C PRO A 531 1.90 6.10 -26.08
N ASN A 532 2.32 5.47 -24.96
CA ASN A 532 1.39 4.89 -23.97
C ASN A 532 0.75 5.96 -23.06
N ILE A 533 1.34 7.17 -23.01
CA ILE A 533 0.87 8.28 -22.17
C ILE A 533 -0.11 9.13 -22.99
N ARG A 534 -1.34 8.61 -23.17
CA ARG A 534 -2.41 9.27 -23.92
C ARG A 534 -3.46 9.84 -22.97
N GLY A 535 -4.02 11.02 -23.33
CA GLY A 535 -5.06 11.69 -22.54
C GLY A 535 -4.52 12.54 -21.39
N LYS A 536 -5.35 13.48 -20.91
CA LYS A 536 -4.98 14.45 -19.86
C LYS A 536 -4.62 13.78 -18.54
N PHE A 537 -5.33 12.72 -18.17
CA PHE A 537 -5.11 11.98 -16.94
C PHE A 537 -3.73 11.30 -16.93
N MET A 538 -3.37 10.57 -17.99
CA MET A 538 -2.08 9.88 -18.08
C MET A 538 -0.91 10.86 -18.14
N ARG A 539 -1.07 12.03 -18.76
CA ARG A 539 -0.06 13.10 -18.74
C ARG A 539 0.13 13.65 -17.34
N MET A 540 -0.96 14.01 -16.65
CA MET A 540 -0.90 14.45 -15.27
C MET A 540 -0.17 13.42 -14.39
N LEU A 541 -0.46 12.13 -14.56
CA LEU A 541 0.18 11.02 -13.86
C LEU A 541 1.68 10.97 -14.13
N SER A 542 2.06 11.06 -15.39
CA SER A 542 3.45 11.10 -15.83
C SER A 542 4.22 12.28 -15.21
N ASP A 543 3.63 13.47 -15.20
CA ASP A 543 4.24 14.69 -14.65
C ASP A 543 4.39 14.58 -13.14
N GLN A 544 3.35 14.10 -12.44
CA GLN A 544 3.39 13.92 -10.99
C GLN A 544 4.43 12.91 -10.51
N TRP A 545 4.64 11.83 -11.25
CA TRP A 545 5.66 10.82 -10.93
C TRP A 545 7.00 11.07 -11.62
N ARG A 546 7.15 12.20 -12.33
CA ARG A 546 8.35 12.60 -13.06
C ARG A 546 8.85 11.50 -14.00
N PHE A 547 7.94 10.86 -14.74
CA PHE A 547 8.32 9.83 -15.70
C PHE A 547 9.22 10.40 -16.80
N ILE A 548 10.20 9.60 -17.20
CA ILE A 548 11.10 9.91 -18.29
C ILE A 548 10.51 9.30 -19.55
N LEU A 549 9.91 10.13 -20.38
CA LEU A 549 9.24 9.66 -21.61
C LEU A 549 10.24 9.50 -22.75
N PHE A 550 10.11 8.42 -23.51
CA PHE A 550 10.86 8.18 -24.73
C PHE A 550 9.99 7.65 -25.86
N GLU A 551 10.45 7.87 -27.09
CA GLU A 551 9.90 7.31 -28.32
C GLU A 551 10.95 6.40 -28.97
N PRO A 552 10.59 5.49 -29.91
CA PRO A 552 11.52 4.56 -30.53
C PRO A 552 12.35 5.24 -31.62
N SER A 553 12.99 6.37 -31.28
CA SER A 553 13.94 7.07 -32.15
C SER A 553 15.27 7.26 -31.39
N PRO A 554 16.42 7.13 -32.06
CA PRO A 554 17.74 7.28 -31.41
C PRO A 554 17.87 8.62 -30.66
N LYS A 555 17.35 9.71 -31.24
CA LYS A 555 17.36 11.04 -30.65
C LYS A 555 16.52 11.15 -29.37
N SER A 556 15.36 10.52 -29.35
CA SER A 556 14.48 10.51 -28.18
C SER A 556 15.04 9.64 -27.07
N ILE A 557 15.54 8.45 -27.41
CA ILE A 557 16.20 7.55 -26.47
C ILE A 557 17.43 8.23 -25.86
N GLY A 558 18.25 8.90 -26.66
CA GLY A 558 19.42 9.65 -26.17
C GLY A 558 19.05 10.76 -25.18
N ARG A 559 17.95 11.49 -25.44
CA ARG A 559 17.43 12.51 -24.50
C ARG A 559 16.91 11.89 -23.20
N ALA A 560 16.19 10.77 -23.30
CA ALA A 560 15.69 10.07 -22.13
C ALA A 560 16.84 9.53 -21.24
N LEU A 561 17.88 8.95 -21.85
CA LEU A 561 19.08 8.48 -21.14
C LEU A 561 19.83 9.62 -20.45
N LYS A 562 19.97 10.79 -21.10
CA LYS A 562 20.56 12.00 -20.46
C LYS A 562 19.72 12.48 -19.28
N SER A 563 18.38 12.51 -19.43
CA SER A 563 17.49 12.88 -18.33
C SER A 563 17.57 11.89 -17.15
N LEU A 564 17.76 10.61 -17.43
CA LEU A 564 17.99 9.58 -16.43
C LEU A 564 19.32 9.80 -15.71
N GLN A 565 20.41 10.04 -16.45
CA GLN A 565 21.71 10.33 -15.87
C GLN A 565 21.68 11.57 -14.98
N GLN A 566 21.00 12.65 -15.43
CA GLN A 566 20.82 13.83 -14.61
C GLN A 566 20.05 13.52 -13.33
N GLY A 567 18.98 12.73 -13.41
CA GLY A 567 18.24 12.31 -12.23
C GLY A 567 19.11 11.53 -11.22
N LEU A 568 19.98 10.64 -11.70
CA LEU A 568 20.95 9.95 -10.84
C LEU A 568 21.96 10.92 -10.22
N ALA A 569 22.47 11.88 -10.98
CA ALA A 569 23.36 12.91 -10.45
C ALA A 569 22.68 13.78 -9.38
N ASP A 570 21.39 14.03 -9.52
CA ASP A 570 20.53 14.72 -8.52
C ASP A 570 20.21 13.84 -7.29
N GLY A 571 20.64 12.58 -7.26
CA GLY A 571 20.39 11.63 -6.19
C GLY A 571 19.04 10.93 -6.26
N ASP A 572 18.33 10.98 -7.39
CA ASP A 572 17.03 10.31 -7.57
C ASP A 572 17.17 8.78 -7.70
N ALA A 573 16.10 8.07 -7.37
CA ALA A 573 15.94 6.66 -7.75
C ALA A 573 15.30 6.58 -9.14
N VAL A 574 15.92 5.80 -10.03
CA VAL A 574 15.44 5.63 -11.40
C VAL A 574 15.08 4.18 -11.67
N GLY A 575 13.88 3.93 -12.20
CA GLY A 575 13.38 2.61 -12.55
C GLY A 575 13.41 2.37 -14.06
N ILE A 576 13.91 1.22 -14.45
CA ILE A 576 14.03 0.81 -15.84
C ILE A 576 13.54 -0.62 -16.01
N PHE A 577 12.80 -0.86 -17.09
CA PHE A 577 12.56 -2.20 -17.62
C PHE A 577 13.57 -2.43 -18.75
N PRO A 578 14.70 -3.08 -18.45
CA PRO A 578 15.82 -3.15 -19.40
C PRO A 578 15.53 -4.06 -20.59
N GLU A 579 14.49 -4.86 -20.52
CA GLU A 579 13.98 -5.68 -21.61
C GLU A 579 13.48 -4.85 -22.80
N GLY A 580 13.07 -3.60 -22.55
CA GLY A 580 12.61 -2.66 -23.59
C GLY A 580 11.21 -2.93 -24.12
N GLY A 581 10.46 -3.84 -23.49
CA GLY A 581 9.09 -4.18 -23.84
C GLY A 581 8.49 -5.18 -22.86
N ILE A 582 7.17 -5.34 -22.88
CA ILE A 582 6.46 -6.34 -22.06
C ILE A 582 6.74 -7.73 -22.66
N SER A 583 7.23 -8.66 -21.83
CA SER A 583 7.47 -10.05 -22.25
C SER A 583 6.16 -10.70 -22.74
N ARG A 584 6.28 -11.43 -23.84
CA ARG A 584 5.16 -12.16 -24.44
C ARG A 584 5.11 -13.62 -24.05
N THR A 585 6.20 -14.11 -23.45
CA THR A 585 6.36 -15.47 -22.96
C THR A 585 6.37 -15.57 -21.44
N GLY A 586 6.40 -14.43 -20.71
CA GLY A 586 6.59 -14.39 -19.27
C GLY A 586 8.03 -14.56 -18.81
N GLN A 587 8.94 -14.94 -19.71
CA GLN A 587 10.37 -15.07 -19.42
C GLN A 587 11.06 -13.70 -19.37
N ILE A 588 12.19 -13.61 -18.65
CA ILE A 588 13.03 -12.41 -18.66
C ILE A 588 13.80 -12.36 -19.98
N LEU A 589 13.56 -11.30 -20.73
CA LEU A 589 14.19 -11.09 -22.03
C LEU A 589 15.63 -10.60 -21.88
N GLY A 590 16.38 -10.61 -22.99
CA GLY A 590 17.70 -9.99 -23.05
C GLY A 590 17.64 -8.49 -22.80
N PHE A 591 18.58 -7.95 -22.03
CA PHE A 591 18.63 -6.53 -21.73
C PHE A 591 19.14 -5.72 -22.94
N LYS A 592 18.50 -4.58 -23.19
CA LYS A 592 18.88 -3.69 -24.30
C LYS A 592 20.14 -2.90 -23.95
N ARG A 593 20.97 -2.58 -24.96
CA ARG A 593 22.22 -1.81 -24.83
C ARG A 593 22.09 -0.43 -24.16
N GLY A 594 20.88 0.12 -24.04
CA GLY A 594 20.63 1.35 -23.30
C GLY A 594 21.01 1.28 -21.83
N LEU A 595 20.91 0.10 -21.22
CA LEU A 595 21.36 -0.10 -19.84
C LEU A 595 22.88 -0.01 -19.71
N ASP A 596 23.66 -0.56 -20.66
CA ASP A 596 25.13 -0.42 -20.68
C ASP A 596 25.57 1.05 -20.64
N TRP A 597 24.87 1.87 -21.44
CA TRP A 597 25.17 3.30 -21.51
C TRP A 597 24.89 4.03 -20.19
N VAL A 598 23.84 3.64 -19.48
CA VAL A 598 23.50 4.19 -18.16
C VAL A 598 24.52 3.76 -17.12
N LEU A 599 24.80 2.47 -17.03
CA LEU A 599 25.67 1.89 -16.00
C LEU A 599 27.13 2.31 -16.18
N GLY A 600 27.60 2.43 -17.42
CA GLY A 600 28.96 2.87 -17.71
C GLY A 600 29.27 4.34 -17.35
N ARG A 601 28.25 5.13 -16.98
CA ARG A 601 28.36 6.57 -16.66
C ARG A 601 27.75 6.95 -15.31
N ALA A 602 27.05 6.06 -14.65
CA ALA A 602 26.41 6.33 -13.38
C ALA A 602 27.12 5.54 -12.28
N GLU A 603 27.71 6.24 -11.33
CA GLU A 603 28.23 5.66 -10.09
C GLU A 603 27.07 5.38 -9.12
N ALA A 604 26.16 4.48 -9.50
CA ALA A 604 24.98 4.15 -8.75
C ALA A 604 24.82 2.63 -8.60
N PRO A 605 24.46 2.12 -7.41
CA PRO A 605 24.19 0.70 -7.24
C PRO A 605 22.92 0.30 -7.98
N ILE A 606 22.85 -0.95 -8.42
CA ILE A 606 21.68 -1.53 -9.06
C ILE A 606 20.89 -2.33 -8.02
N VAL A 607 19.58 -2.13 -7.94
CA VAL A 607 18.68 -2.96 -7.14
C VAL A 607 17.78 -3.75 -8.10
N PRO A 608 17.96 -5.07 -8.23
CA PRO A 608 17.07 -5.91 -9.01
C PRO A 608 15.74 -6.06 -8.26
N VAL A 609 14.62 -5.99 -8.98
CA VAL A 609 13.28 -6.14 -8.41
C VAL A 609 12.47 -7.13 -9.25
N HIS A 610 11.98 -8.16 -8.60
CA HIS A 610 11.11 -9.15 -9.23
C HIS A 610 9.64 -8.86 -8.95
N ILE A 611 8.85 -8.78 -10.02
CA ILE A 611 7.39 -8.64 -10.00
C ILE A 611 6.80 -10.03 -10.27
N ASP A 612 6.29 -10.67 -9.22
CA ASP A 612 5.71 -12.02 -9.28
C ASP A 612 4.19 -11.97 -9.21
N GLY A 613 3.51 -12.81 -10.01
CA GLY A 613 2.06 -12.99 -10.00
C GLY A 613 1.29 -12.14 -11.02
N MET A 614 1.96 -11.32 -11.83
CA MET A 614 1.32 -10.55 -12.90
C MET A 614 1.15 -11.36 -14.20
N TRP A 615 2.01 -12.33 -14.46
CA TRP A 615 1.84 -13.26 -15.59
C TRP A 615 0.56 -14.09 -15.43
N GLY A 616 -0.20 -14.27 -16.51
CA GLY A 616 -1.52 -14.91 -16.46
C GLY A 616 -2.66 -13.98 -16.04
N SER A 617 -2.39 -12.70 -15.71
CA SER A 617 -3.43 -11.69 -15.47
C SER A 617 -4.06 -11.19 -16.77
N VAL A 618 -5.20 -10.52 -16.67
CA VAL A 618 -5.86 -9.85 -17.82
C VAL A 618 -4.92 -8.86 -18.52
N LEU A 619 -3.98 -8.28 -17.78
CA LEU A 619 -3.05 -7.24 -18.24
C LEU A 619 -1.70 -7.78 -18.71
N SER A 620 -1.50 -9.10 -18.72
CA SER A 620 -0.31 -9.78 -19.29
C SER A 620 -0.60 -10.34 -20.67
N PHE A 621 0.45 -10.73 -21.41
CA PHE A 621 0.30 -11.32 -22.75
C PHE A 621 0.04 -12.85 -22.72
N SER A 622 -0.18 -13.45 -21.56
CA SER A 622 -0.56 -14.86 -21.46
C SER A 622 -1.77 -15.15 -22.38
N GLU A 623 -1.85 -16.33 -22.94
CA GLU A 623 -2.83 -16.71 -23.97
C GLU A 623 -2.72 -15.89 -25.28
N GLY A 624 -1.54 -15.30 -25.55
CA GLY A 624 -1.25 -14.59 -26.80
C GLY A 624 -1.99 -13.27 -27.01
N ARG A 625 -2.61 -12.68 -25.97
CA ARG A 625 -3.35 -11.41 -26.07
C ARG A 625 -3.35 -10.64 -24.76
N PHE A 626 -3.37 -9.31 -24.85
CA PHE A 626 -3.72 -8.43 -23.77
C PHE A 626 -5.24 -8.21 -23.74
N PHE A 627 -5.81 -8.03 -22.54
CA PHE A 627 -7.24 -7.75 -22.34
C PHE A 627 -8.18 -8.83 -22.95
N GLY A 628 -9.46 -8.69 -22.72
CA GLY A 628 -10.49 -9.57 -23.28
C GLY A 628 -10.39 -11.05 -22.91
N LYS A 629 -9.69 -11.40 -21.84
CA LYS A 629 -9.56 -12.75 -21.29
C LYS A 629 -9.92 -12.77 -19.82
N TRP A 630 -10.39 -13.92 -19.35
CA TRP A 630 -10.61 -14.09 -17.92
C TRP A 630 -9.28 -14.34 -17.21
N PRO A 631 -9.03 -13.73 -16.02
CA PRO A 631 -7.81 -14.00 -15.27
C PRO A 631 -7.76 -15.47 -14.85
N ARG A 632 -6.61 -16.11 -14.99
CA ARG A 632 -6.37 -17.43 -14.40
C ARG A 632 -6.29 -17.27 -12.89
N LEU A 633 -7.21 -17.89 -12.16
CA LEU A 633 -7.23 -17.90 -10.70
C LEU A 633 -6.30 -19.01 -10.23
N VAL A 634 -5.08 -18.65 -9.86
CA VAL A 634 -4.15 -19.59 -9.23
C VAL A 634 -4.56 -19.79 -7.78
N GLY A 635 -4.89 -21.01 -7.37
CA GLY A 635 -5.17 -21.37 -5.98
C GLY A 635 -6.53 -20.95 -5.44
N GLY A 636 -7.62 -21.07 -6.22
CA GLY A 636 -9.02 -21.02 -5.74
C GLY A 636 -9.49 -19.76 -5.01
N GLY A 637 -8.68 -18.72 -4.92
CA GLY A 637 -9.02 -17.48 -4.23
C GLY A 637 -9.52 -16.39 -5.17
N ARG A 638 -10.42 -15.51 -4.67
CA ARG A 638 -10.95 -14.36 -5.42
C ARG A 638 -9.88 -13.37 -5.90
N ARG A 639 -8.67 -13.36 -5.32
CA ARG A 639 -7.57 -12.43 -5.64
C ARG A 639 -6.27 -13.19 -5.85
N ARG A 640 -5.58 -12.90 -6.97
CA ARG A 640 -4.24 -13.46 -7.26
C ARG A 640 -3.20 -12.94 -6.27
N PRO A 641 -2.21 -13.75 -5.87
CA PRO A 641 -1.04 -13.25 -5.17
C PRO A 641 -0.23 -12.36 -6.12
N LEU A 642 0.20 -11.19 -5.65
CA LEU A 642 1.11 -10.28 -6.33
C LEU A 642 2.19 -9.89 -5.33
N THR A 643 3.41 -10.32 -5.58
CA THR A 643 4.55 -10.05 -4.70
C THR A 643 5.61 -9.26 -5.43
N ILE A 644 6.01 -8.13 -4.86
CA ILE A 644 7.14 -7.33 -5.33
C ILE A 644 8.31 -7.61 -4.38
N ARG A 645 9.40 -8.09 -4.94
CA ARG A 645 10.58 -8.49 -4.16
C ARG A 645 11.78 -7.67 -4.55
N PHE A 646 12.34 -6.93 -3.60
CA PHE A 646 13.59 -6.19 -3.78
C PHE A 646 14.79 -7.11 -3.48
N GLY A 647 15.71 -7.20 -4.46
CA GLY A 647 16.97 -7.91 -4.31
C GLY A 647 18.00 -7.10 -3.52
N ARG A 648 19.15 -7.72 -3.23
CA ARG A 648 20.29 -7.01 -2.64
C ARG A 648 20.84 -6.00 -3.64
N PRO A 649 21.29 -4.82 -3.20
CA PRO A 649 22.01 -3.90 -4.07
C PRO A 649 23.25 -4.55 -4.65
N LEU A 650 23.40 -4.51 -5.97
CA LEU A 650 24.59 -4.98 -6.67
C LEU A 650 25.66 -3.89 -6.66
N PRO A 651 26.95 -4.26 -6.71
CA PRO A 651 28.04 -3.29 -6.67
C PRO A 651 28.00 -2.36 -7.88
N VAL A 652 28.57 -1.16 -7.72
CA VAL A 652 28.78 -0.21 -8.80
C VAL A 652 29.71 -0.83 -9.84
N GLY A 653 29.41 -0.63 -11.12
CA GLY A 653 30.15 -1.24 -12.22
C GLY A 653 29.66 -2.65 -12.63
N CYS A 654 28.58 -3.14 -12.01
CA CYS A 654 27.92 -4.38 -12.42
C CYS A 654 27.46 -4.27 -13.89
N SER A 655 27.74 -5.27 -14.69
CA SER A 655 27.30 -5.34 -16.09
C SER A 655 25.80 -5.64 -16.22
N PRO A 656 25.14 -5.29 -17.34
CA PRO A 656 23.73 -5.67 -17.58
C PRO A 656 23.48 -7.17 -17.55
N ARG A 657 24.47 -7.97 -17.98
CA ARG A 657 24.38 -9.42 -17.92
C ARG A 657 24.34 -9.92 -16.47
N GLU A 658 25.22 -9.39 -15.62
CA GLU A 658 25.24 -9.70 -14.19
C GLU A 658 23.94 -9.27 -13.50
N ALA A 659 23.44 -8.07 -13.81
CA ALA A 659 22.17 -7.58 -13.29
C ALA A 659 20.99 -8.47 -13.72
N ARG A 660 21.00 -8.99 -14.96
CA ARG A 660 20.00 -9.91 -15.46
C ARG A 660 20.03 -11.25 -14.71
N LEU A 661 21.21 -11.82 -14.50
CA LEU A 661 21.39 -13.07 -13.76
C LEU A 661 20.91 -12.92 -12.31
N ALA A 662 21.24 -11.81 -11.64
CA ALA A 662 20.75 -11.51 -10.29
C ALA A 662 19.23 -11.36 -10.25
N LEU A 663 18.61 -10.77 -11.26
CA LEU A 663 17.16 -10.69 -11.38
C LEU A 663 16.54 -12.07 -11.61
N GLN A 664 17.14 -12.93 -12.42
CA GLN A 664 16.68 -14.30 -12.62
C GLN A 664 16.73 -15.12 -11.32
N GLU A 665 17.82 -15.02 -10.55
CA GLU A 665 17.93 -15.68 -9.25
C GLU A 665 16.86 -15.20 -8.26
N LEU A 666 16.58 -13.90 -8.27
CA LEU A 666 15.50 -13.33 -7.45
C LEU A 666 14.13 -13.87 -7.87
N THR A 667 13.93 -14.10 -9.17
CA THR A 667 12.73 -14.76 -9.73
C THR A 667 12.58 -16.17 -9.20
N VAL A 668 13.66 -16.95 -9.22
CA VAL A 668 13.71 -18.31 -8.68
C VAL A 668 13.23 -18.36 -7.22
N SER A 669 13.83 -17.50 -6.38
CA SER A 669 13.45 -17.40 -4.96
C SER A 669 11.98 -17.01 -4.77
N GLY A 670 11.48 -16.12 -5.61
CA GLY A 670 10.09 -15.62 -5.59
C GLY A 670 9.08 -16.71 -5.92
N ILE A 671 9.31 -17.43 -6.99
CA ILE A 671 8.45 -18.54 -7.43
C ILE A 671 8.41 -19.64 -6.37
N ARG A 672 9.57 -20.02 -5.83
CA ARG A 672 9.65 -21.03 -4.77
C ARG A 672 8.84 -20.64 -3.53
N GLU A 673 9.00 -19.40 -3.03
CA GLU A 673 8.21 -18.92 -1.87
C GLU A 673 6.70 -18.92 -2.16
N ARG A 674 6.31 -18.53 -3.37
CA ARG A 674 4.89 -18.51 -3.78
C ARG A 674 4.32 -19.92 -3.83
N MET A 675 5.04 -20.89 -4.38
CA MET A 675 4.60 -22.27 -4.49
C MET A 675 4.51 -22.95 -3.12
N MET A 676 5.47 -22.70 -2.22
CA MET A 676 5.40 -23.20 -0.84
C MET A 676 4.25 -22.60 -0.03
N ALA A 677 3.83 -21.37 -0.33
CA ALA A 677 2.72 -20.70 0.35
C ALA A 677 1.33 -21.17 -0.13
N THR A 678 1.24 -21.85 -1.25
CA THR A 678 -0.04 -22.30 -1.86
C THR A 678 -0.48 -23.68 -1.36
N ARG A 679 -0.60 -23.88 -0.05
CA ARG A 679 -1.25 -25.07 0.55
C ARG A 679 -2.67 -25.36 0.02
N HIS A 680 -3.29 -24.45 -0.74
CA HIS A 680 -4.60 -24.63 -1.35
C HIS A 680 -4.57 -25.39 -2.68
N ALA A 681 -3.45 -25.40 -3.40
CA ALA A 681 -3.32 -26.19 -4.62
C ALA A 681 -3.50 -27.69 -4.33
N ASP A 682 -2.97 -28.17 -3.21
CA ASP A 682 -3.11 -29.54 -2.76
C ASP A 682 -4.58 -29.96 -2.63
N ARG A 683 -5.44 -29.11 -2.08
CA ARG A 683 -6.87 -29.39 -1.93
C ARG A 683 -7.63 -29.36 -3.25
N GLU A 684 -7.27 -28.47 -4.19
CA GLU A 684 -7.95 -28.38 -5.49
C GLU A 684 -7.59 -29.57 -6.40
N ILE A 685 -6.34 -29.99 -6.38
CA ILE A 685 -5.90 -31.15 -7.13
C ILE A 685 -6.50 -32.42 -6.53
N ALA A 686 -6.50 -32.56 -5.21
CA ALA A 686 -7.19 -33.64 -4.54
C ALA A 686 -8.70 -33.62 -4.84
N ALA A 687 -9.33 -32.47 -4.96
CA ALA A 687 -10.73 -32.35 -5.35
C ALA A 687 -10.96 -32.64 -6.84
N TRP A 688 -10.02 -32.24 -7.72
CA TRP A 688 -10.07 -32.58 -9.15
C TRP A 688 -9.86 -34.07 -9.38
N LEU A 689 -8.86 -34.67 -8.77
CA LEU A 689 -8.60 -36.12 -8.82
C LEU A 689 -9.78 -36.92 -8.25
N ARG A 690 -10.43 -36.47 -7.19
CA ARG A 690 -11.67 -37.06 -6.68
C ARG A 690 -12.83 -37.01 -7.68
N ARG A 691 -12.94 -35.92 -8.47
CA ARG A 691 -14.03 -35.73 -9.47
C ARG A 691 -13.82 -36.50 -10.77
N HIS A 692 -12.57 -36.74 -11.17
CA HIS A 692 -12.22 -37.32 -12.48
C HIS A 692 -11.55 -38.71 -12.37
N GLY A 693 -11.56 -39.31 -11.21
CA GLY A 693 -10.69 -40.35 -10.77
C GLY A 693 -11.04 -41.78 -11.13
N SER A 694 -11.15 -42.16 -12.39
CA SER A 694 -11.14 -43.59 -12.75
C SER A 694 -9.74 -44.18 -12.91
N GLN A 695 -8.67 -43.40 -12.98
CA GLN A 695 -7.27 -43.84 -13.03
C GLN A 695 -6.48 -43.61 -11.73
N ALA A 696 -7.13 -43.16 -10.66
CA ALA A 696 -6.53 -42.57 -9.49
C ALA A 696 -6.20 -43.53 -8.34
N GLY A 697 -6.22 -44.85 -8.52
CA GLY A 697 -5.96 -45.79 -7.40
C GLY A 697 -4.56 -45.62 -6.77
N ALA A 698 -3.53 -45.48 -7.60
CA ALA A 698 -2.15 -45.31 -7.12
C ALA A 698 -1.88 -43.87 -6.61
N ILE A 699 -2.49 -42.85 -7.23
CA ILE A 699 -2.37 -41.44 -6.82
C ILE A 699 -3.20 -41.19 -5.56
N ARG A 700 -4.30 -41.93 -5.37
CA ARG A 700 -5.15 -41.83 -4.18
C ARG A 700 -4.42 -42.31 -2.91
N ALA A 701 -3.66 -43.39 -3.02
CA ALA A 701 -2.85 -43.90 -1.90
C ALA A 701 -1.74 -42.93 -1.51
N GLY A 702 -1.17 -42.19 -2.49
CA GLY A 702 -0.21 -41.13 -2.24
C GLY A 702 -0.84 -39.89 -1.60
N LEU A 703 -2.08 -39.49 -1.98
CA LEU A 703 -2.80 -38.35 -1.46
C LEU A 703 -3.36 -38.58 -0.06
N ASP A 704 -3.82 -39.79 0.26
CA ASP A 704 -4.26 -40.13 1.62
C ASP A 704 -3.09 -40.12 2.61
N ALA A 705 -1.87 -40.49 2.17
CA ALA A 705 -0.64 -40.35 2.97
C ALA A 705 -0.21 -38.88 3.22
N ILE A 706 -0.66 -37.92 2.39
CA ILE A 706 -0.41 -36.48 2.57
C ILE A 706 -1.30 -35.88 3.67
N ASP A 707 -2.57 -36.27 3.72
CA ASP A 707 -3.53 -35.80 4.73
C ASP A 707 -3.12 -36.27 6.14
N GLU A 708 -2.50 -37.41 6.28
CA GLU A 708 -2.06 -37.97 7.57
C GLU A 708 -0.72 -37.39 8.07
N LYS A 709 0.19 -36.98 7.19
CA LYS A 709 1.56 -36.52 7.55
C LYS A 709 1.80 -35.00 7.44
N GLY A 710 0.84 -34.25 7.01
CA GLY A 710 0.87 -32.78 7.13
C GLY A 710 1.88 -32.09 6.23
N GLY A 711 2.21 -32.60 5.02
CA GLY A 711 2.98 -31.66 4.32
C GLY A 711 3.67 -31.88 3.02
N ALA A 712 4.19 -32.96 2.62
CA ALA A 712 4.91 -33.03 1.33
C ALA A 712 4.52 -34.29 0.58
N ILE A 713 4.24 -34.15 -0.73
CA ILE A 713 4.21 -35.32 -1.62
C ILE A 713 5.66 -35.64 -1.92
N ASP A 714 6.19 -36.65 -1.26
CA ASP A 714 7.47 -37.24 -1.63
C ASP A 714 7.22 -38.28 -2.71
N ILE A 715 7.23 -37.87 -3.97
CA ILE A 715 7.27 -38.81 -5.09
C ILE A 715 8.75 -39.11 -5.34
N ALA A 716 9.16 -40.32 -5.00
CA ALA A 716 10.49 -40.79 -5.36
C ALA A 716 10.54 -41.04 -6.87
N ASP A 717 11.51 -40.43 -7.56
CA ASP A 717 11.84 -40.83 -8.92
C ASP A 717 12.53 -42.21 -8.92
N PRO A 718 12.75 -42.82 -10.08
CA PRO A 718 13.43 -44.13 -10.19
C PRO A 718 14.82 -44.15 -9.54
N ASP A 719 15.46 -43.00 -9.36
CA ASP A 719 16.76 -42.81 -8.72
C ASP A 719 16.65 -42.57 -7.20
N GLY A 720 15.43 -42.64 -6.62
CA GLY A 720 15.18 -42.50 -5.18
C GLY A 720 15.16 -41.06 -4.68
N ARG A 721 15.06 -40.06 -5.59
CA ARG A 721 14.98 -38.64 -5.23
C ARG A 721 13.54 -38.28 -4.94
N THR A 722 13.32 -37.47 -3.92
CA THR A 722 11.99 -36.94 -3.60
C THR A 722 11.72 -35.69 -4.42
N LEU A 723 10.62 -35.64 -5.16
CA LEU A 723 10.12 -34.47 -5.90
C LEU A 723 9.03 -33.80 -5.06
N ASP A 724 9.23 -32.55 -4.71
CA ASP A 724 8.24 -31.82 -3.95
C ASP A 724 7.19 -31.13 -4.85
N TRP A 725 6.03 -30.85 -4.29
CA TRP A 725 4.92 -30.18 -4.99
C TRP A 725 5.29 -28.81 -5.62
N PRO A 726 6.10 -27.96 -5.00
CA PRO A 726 6.61 -26.76 -5.61
C PRO A 726 7.33 -26.98 -6.95
N ALA A 727 8.04 -28.11 -7.11
CA ALA A 727 8.71 -28.45 -8.36
C ALA A 727 7.74 -28.68 -9.51
N PHE A 728 6.66 -29.43 -9.25
CA PHE A 728 5.60 -29.65 -10.23
C PHE A 728 4.94 -28.36 -10.68
N ALA A 729 4.55 -27.52 -9.72
CA ALA A 729 3.88 -26.26 -10.00
C ALA A 729 4.78 -25.29 -10.78
N ALA A 730 6.06 -25.20 -10.44
CA ALA A 730 7.01 -24.32 -11.13
C ALA A 730 7.32 -24.81 -12.55
N THR A 731 7.47 -26.13 -12.75
CA THR A 731 7.66 -26.71 -14.09
C THR A 731 6.43 -26.43 -14.97
N ALA A 732 5.22 -26.58 -14.45
CA ALA A 732 3.99 -26.29 -15.17
C ALA A 732 3.89 -24.79 -15.52
N GLU A 733 4.24 -23.89 -14.61
CA GLU A 733 4.24 -22.45 -14.87
C GLU A 733 5.31 -22.03 -15.88
N ALA A 734 6.51 -22.61 -15.80
CA ALA A 734 7.58 -22.42 -16.75
C ALA A 734 7.16 -22.89 -18.16
N PHE A 735 6.49 -24.02 -18.24
CA PHE A 735 5.96 -24.57 -19.47
C PHE A 735 4.83 -23.71 -20.04
N ASP A 736 3.88 -23.26 -19.21
CA ASP A 736 2.83 -22.33 -19.62
C ASP A 736 3.39 -21.06 -20.28
N GLY A 737 4.37 -20.43 -19.65
CA GLY A 737 5.05 -19.26 -20.19
C GLY A 737 5.80 -19.54 -21.49
N SER A 738 6.50 -20.66 -21.58
CA SER A 738 7.32 -20.99 -22.75
C SER A 738 6.49 -21.52 -23.92
N CYS A 739 5.45 -22.29 -23.68
CA CYS A 739 4.60 -22.90 -24.70
C CYS A 739 3.36 -22.04 -25.06
N LEU A 740 3.09 -20.98 -24.31
CA LEU A 740 1.91 -20.10 -24.46
C LEU A 740 0.60 -20.90 -24.44
N ILE A 741 0.40 -21.67 -23.40
CA ILE A 741 -0.76 -22.55 -23.22
C ILE A 741 -2.07 -21.76 -23.25
N ARG A 742 -3.07 -22.29 -23.96
CA ARG A 742 -4.43 -21.75 -24.10
C ARG A 742 -5.41 -22.59 -23.27
N ARG A 743 -6.55 -22.02 -22.89
CA ARG A 743 -7.58 -22.74 -22.11
C ARG A 743 -8.21 -23.93 -22.79
N ASP A 744 -8.28 -23.88 -24.10
CA ASP A 744 -8.83 -24.90 -24.98
C ASP A 744 -7.78 -25.93 -25.40
N ASP A 745 -6.54 -25.77 -24.95
CA ASP A 745 -5.48 -26.74 -25.23
C ASP A 745 -5.78 -28.11 -24.61
N ARG A 746 -5.33 -29.12 -25.35
CA ARG A 746 -5.35 -30.52 -24.96
C ARG A 746 -3.95 -31.07 -25.08
N MET A 747 -3.32 -31.31 -23.95
CA MET A 747 -1.96 -31.81 -23.89
C MET A 747 -1.95 -33.34 -23.86
N VAL A 748 -1.16 -33.91 -24.70
CA VAL A 748 -0.94 -35.37 -24.70
C VAL A 748 0.56 -35.64 -24.51
N SER A 749 0.90 -36.58 -23.62
CA SER A 749 2.26 -37.03 -23.40
C SER A 749 2.40 -38.47 -23.77
N SER A 750 3.37 -38.76 -24.65
CA SER A 750 3.84 -40.10 -25.00
C SER A 750 5.24 -40.41 -24.48
N LEU A 751 5.69 -39.68 -23.46
CA LEU A 751 6.97 -39.88 -22.79
C LEU A 751 6.91 -41.16 -21.91
N ALA A 752 8.06 -41.72 -21.59
CA ALA A 752 8.14 -42.89 -20.69
C ALA A 752 7.66 -42.52 -19.26
N PRO A 753 7.07 -43.46 -18.51
CA PRO A 753 6.60 -43.17 -17.15
C PRO A 753 7.67 -42.66 -16.18
N GLY A 754 8.95 -42.98 -16.42
CA GLY A 754 10.09 -42.50 -15.62
C GLY A 754 10.63 -41.15 -16.04
N ASP A 755 10.03 -40.48 -17.03
CA ASP A 755 10.43 -39.15 -17.46
C ASP A 755 9.82 -38.12 -16.51
N PRO A 756 10.61 -37.23 -15.88
CA PRO A 756 10.08 -36.22 -14.98
C PRO A 756 9.03 -35.30 -15.64
N LEU A 757 9.22 -34.93 -16.92
CA LEU A 757 8.22 -34.10 -17.63
C LEU A 757 6.92 -34.88 -17.90
N HIS A 758 6.97 -36.19 -18.08
CA HIS A 758 5.75 -37.00 -18.17
C HIS A 758 4.92 -36.87 -16.89
N LEU A 759 5.57 -37.03 -15.75
CA LEU A 759 4.93 -36.91 -14.45
C LEU A 759 4.41 -35.48 -14.21
N HIS A 760 5.26 -34.45 -14.43
CA HIS A 760 4.92 -33.05 -14.17
C HIS A 760 3.83 -32.53 -15.09
N LEU A 761 3.90 -32.80 -16.38
CA LEU A 761 3.02 -32.22 -17.38
C LEU A 761 1.99 -33.23 -17.90
N GLY A 762 2.43 -34.42 -18.23
CA GLY A 762 1.56 -35.45 -18.80
C GLY A 762 0.49 -35.95 -17.83
N ILE A 763 0.82 -36.08 -16.55
CA ILE A 763 -0.09 -36.58 -15.50
C ILE A 763 -0.66 -35.40 -14.69
N CYS A 764 0.20 -34.54 -14.12
CA CYS A 764 -0.23 -33.46 -13.23
C CYS A 764 -0.54 -32.14 -13.97
N GLY A 765 -0.17 -32.02 -15.24
CA GLY A 765 -0.31 -30.80 -16.02
C GLY A 765 -1.74 -30.33 -16.23
N GLY A 766 -2.70 -31.24 -16.37
CA GLY A 766 -4.10 -30.89 -16.54
C GLY A 766 -4.63 -29.97 -15.43
N PRO A 767 -4.61 -30.42 -14.16
CA PRO A 767 -5.02 -29.59 -13.01
C PRO A 767 -4.18 -28.32 -12.85
N LEU A 768 -2.86 -28.42 -13.05
CA LEU A 768 -1.94 -27.29 -12.84
C LEU A 768 -2.10 -26.18 -13.89
N LEU A 769 -2.29 -26.57 -15.14
CA LEU A 769 -2.45 -25.66 -16.27
C LEU A 769 -3.91 -25.26 -16.52
N GLY A 770 -4.86 -25.96 -15.91
CA GLY A 770 -6.28 -25.74 -16.13
C GLY A 770 -6.75 -26.18 -17.51
N ILE A 771 -6.12 -27.20 -18.11
CA ILE A 771 -6.40 -27.76 -19.44
C ILE A 771 -6.67 -29.25 -19.36
N ALA A 772 -7.17 -29.87 -20.46
CA ALA A 772 -7.23 -31.32 -20.57
C ALA A 772 -5.81 -31.87 -20.80
N ALA A 773 -5.44 -32.91 -20.05
CA ALA A 773 -4.19 -33.62 -20.25
C ALA A 773 -4.44 -35.12 -20.28
N ALA A 774 -3.69 -35.86 -21.11
CA ALA A 774 -3.75 -37.31 -21.23
C ALA A 774 -2.35 -37.87 -21.42
N ALA A 775 -2.12 -39.05 -20.84
CA ALA A 775 -0.95 -39.85 -21.10
C ALA A 775 -1.34 -40.98 -22.06
N ILE A 776 -0.50 -41.29 -23.03
CA ILE A 776 -0.63 -42.40 -23.96
C ILE A 776 0.61 -43.28 -23.86
N ASP A 777 0.46 -44.56 -24.21
CA ASP A 777 1.58 -45.49 -24.16
C ASP A 777 2.72 -45.04 -25.08
N ALA A 778 3.93 -44.98 -24.55
CA ALA A 778 5.14 -44.62 -25.27
C ALA A 778 5.55 -45.65 -26.33
N GLY A 779 5.08 -46.88 -26.23
CA GLY A 779 5.38 -47.97 -27.12
C GLY A 779 4.37 -48.17 -28.26
N LEU A 780 3.39 -47.30 -28.42
CA LEU A 780 2.41 -47.38 -29.51
C LEU A 780 3.08 -47.32 -30.90
N PRO A 781 2.64 -48.18 -31.87
CA PRO A 781 3.05 -48.02 -33.27
C PRO A 781 2.71 -46.62 -33.81
N PRO A 782 3.52 -46.06 -34.73
CA PRO A 782 3.34 -44.68 -35.19
C PRO A 782 1.94 -44.36 -35.73
N MET A 783 1.32 -45.27 -36.48
CA MET A 783 -0.07 -45.10 -36.97
C MET A 783 -1.09 -45.04 -35.84
N SER A 784 -0.94 -45.95 -34.85
CA SER A 784 -1.83 -45.99 -33.68
C SER A 784 -1.63 -44.74 -32.81
N MET A 785 -0.41 -44.27 -32.67
CA MET A 785 -0.10 -43.03 -31.95
C MET A 785 -0.73 -41.82 -32.65
N ALA A 786 -0.62 -41.70 -33.98
CA ALA A 786 -1.25 -40.64 -34.74
C ALA A 786 -2.78 -40.65 -34.60
N ALA A 787 -3.40 -41.85 -34.70
CA ALA A 787 -4.83 -42.02 -34.49
C ALA A 787 -5.29 -41.64 -33.08
N GLU A 788 -4.48 -41.92 -32.07
CA GLU A 788 -4.78 -41.56 -30.67
C GLU A 788 -4.65 -40.05 -30.42
N LEU A 789 -3.64 -39.39 -31.01
CA LEU A 789 -3.52 -37.93 -30.98
C LEU A 789 -4.73 -37.25 -31.62
N GLU A 790 -5.21 -37.75 -32.74
CA GLU A 790 -6.42 -37.26 -33.44
C GLU A 790 -7.68 -37.52 -32.60
N ARG A 791 -7.85 -38.72 -32.04
CA ARG A 791 -8.98 -39.10 -31.17
C ARG A 791 -9.08 -38.20 -29.96
N LEU A 792 -7.95 -37.88 -29.34
CA LEU A 792 -7.85 -36.98 -28.18
C LEU A 792 -7.92 -35.50 -28.57
N ARG A 793 -7.87 -35.17 -29.88
CA ARG A 793 -7.79 -33.80 -30.40
C ARG A 793 -6.64 -33.03 -29.75
N ALA A 794 -5.46 -33.64 -29.71
CA ALA A 794 -4.27 -33.08 -29.12
C ALA A 794 -3.89 -31.75 -29.79
N THR A 795 -3.65 -30.70 -29.00
CA THR A 795 -3.11 -29.43 -29.49
C THR A 795 -1.66 -29.23 -29.05
N VAL A 796 -1.25 -29.88 -27.98
CA VAL A 796 0.13 -29.92 -27.47
C VAL A 796 0.55 -31.39 -27.31
N TRP A 797 1.69 -31.76 -27.88
CA TRP A 797 2.22 -33.09 -27.77
C TRP A 797 3.64 -33.08 -27.20
N LEU A 798 3.84 -33.78 -26.08
CA LEU A 798 5.13 -34.10 -25.50
C LEU A 798 5.60 -35.46 -26.02
N ALA A 799 6.67 -35.43 -26.79
CA ALA A 799 7.10 -36.62 -27.53
C ALA A 799 8.62 -36.78 -27.59
N ARG A 800 9.11 -38.01 -27.68
CA ARG A 800 10.53 -38.28 -27.96
C ARG A 800 10.88 -38.02 -29.44
N ALA A 801 12.14 -37.78 -29.69
CA ALA A 801 12.64 -37.49 -31.05
C ALA A 801 12.33 -38.64 -32.03
N ASP A 802 12.48 -39.92 -31.63
CA ASP A 802 12.17 -41.09 -32.43
C ASP A 802 10.68 -41.19 -32.80
N GLN A 803 9.78 -40.85 -31.88
CA GLN A 803 8.33 -40.83 -32.13
C GLN A 803 7.95 -39.72 -33.12
N VAL A 804 8.52 -38.53 -32.98
CA VAL A 804 8.33 -37.41 -33.89
C VAL A 804 8.81 -37.75 -35.30
N ALA A 805 10.00 -38.31 -35.42
CA ALA A 805 10.56 -38.78 -36.69
C ALA A 805 9.71 -39.90 -37.34
N ALA A 806 9.22 -40.83 -36.54
CA ALA A 806 8.38 -41.92 -37.02
C ALA A 806 7.03 -41.46 -37.59
N ILE A 807 6.36 -40.50 -36.91
CA ILE A 807 5.11 -39.88 -37.44
C ILE A 807 5.40 -38.99 -38.66
N ALA A 808 6.54 -38.32 -38.71
CA ALA A 808 6.94 -37.56 -39.90
C ALA A 808 7.03 -38.43 -41.15
N ALA A 809 7.53 -39.68 -40.98
CA ALA A 809 7.71 -40.62 -42.09
C ALA A 809 6.42 -41.32 -42.57
N LEU A 810 5.29 -41.17 -41.88
CA LEU A 810 4.02 -41.75 -42.29
C LEU A 810 3.49 -41.11 -43.58
N PRO A 811 2.94 -41.91 -44.52
CA PRO A 811 2.42 -41.36 -45.79
C PRO A 811 1.17 -40.50 -45.63
N SER A 812 0.32 -40.76 -44.63
CA SER A 812 -0.89 -40.01 -44.34
C SER A 812 -1.31 -40.20 -42.88
N PRO A 813 -0.82 -39.40 -41.96
CA PRO A 813 -1.06 -39.63 -40.49
C PRO A 813 -2.42 -39.12 -39.99
N GLY A 814 -3.35 -38.65 -40.87
CA GLY A 814 -4.57 -37.96 -40.46
C GLY A 814 -4.42 -36.43 -40.44
N THR A 815 -5.55 -35.72 -40.28
CA THR A 815 -5.60 -34.27 -40.32
C THR A 815 -5.47 -33.58 -38.95
N GLY A 816 -5.49 -34.32 -37.85
CA GLY A 816 -5.61 -33.82 -36.48
C GLY A 816 -4.29 -33.77 -35.69
N LEU A 817 -3.17 -33.41 -36.33
CA LEU A 817 -1.88 -33.32 -35.64
C LEU A 817 -1.83 -32.07 -34.73
N PRO A 818 -1.13 -32.14 -33.58
CA PRO A 818 -0.95 -31.02 -32.66
C PRO A 818 -0.24 -29.82 -33.29
N ASP A 819 -0.63 -28.60 -32.95
CA ASP A 819 0.03 -27.40 -33.44
C ASP A 819 1.29 -27.01 -32.63
N ALA A 820 1.49 -27.59 -31.45
CA ALA A 820 2.70 -27.45 -30.65
C ALA A 820 3.24 -28.85 -30.29
N ILE A 821 4.47 -29.13 -30.70
CA ILE A 821 5.18 -30.37 -30.40
C ILE A 821 6.47 -30.02 -29.65
N VAL A 822 6.68 -30.69 -28.51
CA VAL A 822 7.82 -30.45 -27.61
C VAL A 822 8.59 -31.75 -27.46
N ILE A 823 9.88 -31.67 -27.79
CA ILE A 823 10.83 -32.78 -27.68
C ILE A 823 11.73 -32.53 -26.48
N PRO A 824 11.48 -33.15 -25.33
CA PRO A 824 12.40 -33.01 -24.19
C PRO A 824 13.68 -33.83 -24.44
N ILE A 825 14.80 -33.27 -24.02
CA ILE A 825 16.10 -33.92 -24.01
C ILE A 825 16.70 -33.87 -22.60
N ASP A 826 17.34 -34.94 -22.21
CA ASP A 826 18.02 -35.10 -20.93
C ASP A 826 19.51 -34.70 -21.05
N ASP A 827 20.16 -35.09 -22.11
CA ASP A 827 21.57 -34.79 -22.40
C ASP A 827 21.66 -33.83 -23.63
N PRO A 828 22.51 -32.83 -23.60
CA PRO A 828 22.81 -32.01 -24.75
C PRO A 828 23.28 -32.75 -25.98
N ALA A 829 23.89 -33.92 -25.81
CA ALA A 829 24.29 -34.83 -26.93
C ALA A 829 23.09 -35.24 -27.79
N ASP A 830 21.89 -35.33 -27.21
CA ASP A 830 20.65 -35.72 -27.89
C ASP A 830 20.09 -34.57 -28.76
N LEU A 831 20.59 -33.34 -28.61
CA LEU A 831 20.12 -32.19 -29.36
C LEU A 831 20.18 -32.38 -30.88
N GLY A 832 21.24 -33.08 -31.37
CA GLY A 832 21.41 -33.33 -32.79
C GLY A 832 20.31 -34.25 -33.34
N GLU A 833 19.89 -35.24 -32.58
CA GLU A 833 18.81 -36.17 -32.94
C GLU A 833 17.46 -35.45 -32.88
N ALA A 834 17.17 -34.74 -31.81
CA ALA A 834 15.94 -33.97 -31.62
C ALA A 834 15.74 -32.96 -32.76
N ARG A 835 16.79 -32.27 -33.20
CA ARG A 835 16.73 -31.37 -34.33
C ARG A 835 16.43 -32.06 -35.66
N ARG A 836 17.12 -33.16 -35.98
CA ARG A 836 16.84 -33.91 -37.20
C ARG A 836 15.36 -34.35 -37.23
N ALA A 837 14.83 -34.81 -36.12
CA ALA A 837 13.42 -35.19 -36.00
C ALA A 837 12.49 -33.98 -36.21
N ALA A 838 12.81 -32.82 -35.63
CA ALA A 838 12.04 -31.57 -35.81
C ALA A 838 12.06 -31.05 -37.24
N GLU A 839 13.22 -31.09 -37.89
CA GLU A 839 13.38 -30.68 -39.29
C GLU A 839 12.63 -31.60 -40.25
N ALA A 840 12.71 -32.90 -40.03
CA ALA A 840 11.98 -33.90 -40.78
C ALA A 840 10.46 -33.69 -40.64
N PHE A 841 9.97 -33.46 -39.43
CA PHE A 841 8.56 -33.22 -39.17
C PHE A 841 8.08 -31.90 -39.81
N LYS A 842 8.87 -30.84 -39.70
CA LYS A 842 8.60 -29.56 -40.36
C LYS A 842 8.51 -29.70 -41.87
N ALA A 843 9.46 -30.41 -42.48
CA ALA A 843 9.48 -30.64 -43.91
C ALA A 843 8.25 -31.46 -44.35
N ALA A 844 7.86 -32.47 -43.59
CA ALA A 844 6.76 -33.35 -43.94
C ALA A 844 5.37 -32.81 -43.61
N ARG A 845 5.22 -31.96 -42.57
CA ARG A 845 3.93 -31.58 -41.98
C ARG A 845 3.72 -30.07 -41.84
N GLY A 846 4.74 -29.24 -42.09
CA GLY A 846 4.66 -27.78 -41.94
C GLY A 846 4.63 -27.26 -40.51
N ILE A 847 4.66 -28.17 -39.51
CA ILE A 847 4.68 -27.81 -38.08
C ILE A 847 6.10 -27.97 -37.56
N GLU A 848 6.62 -26.96 -36.88
CA GLU A 848 7.98 -26.95 -36.34
C GLU A 848 7.97 -27.40 -34.86
N PRO A 849 8.40 -28.63 -34.55
CA PRO A 849 8.62 -29.06 -33.17
C PRO A 849 9.75 -28.26 -32.51
N VAL A 850 9.67 -28.09 -31.20
CA VAL A 850 10.70 -27.37 -30.42
C VAL A 850 11.34 -28.31 -29.42
N VAL A 851 12.61 -28.02 -29.13
CA VAL A 851 13.37 -28.77 -28.14
C VAL A 851 13.24 -28.12 -26.78
N ALA A 852 13.11 -28.96 -25.73
CA ALA A 852 13.10 -28.54 -24.33
C ALA A 852 14.21 -29.26 -23.58
N PHE A 853 15.07 -28.53 -22.89
CA PHE A 853 16.11 -29.10 -22.03
C PHE A 853 15.56 -29.35 -20.63
N ALA A 854 15.45 -30.60 -20.27
CA ALA A 854 14.86 -31.04 -19.02
C ALA A 854 15.66 -32.24 -18.43
N PRO A 855 16.87 -31.95 -17.92
CA PRO A 855 17.74 -33.01 -17.40
C PRO A 855 17.08 -33.71 -16.20
N ARG A 856 17.11 -35.06 -16.22
CA ARG A 856 16.59 -35.90 -15.11
C ARG A 856 17.25 -35.55 -13.80
N ALA A 857 18.55 -35.26 -13.81
CA ALA A 857 19.31 -34.82 -12.64
C ALA A 857 18.71 -33.58 -11.94
N VAL A 858 18.01 -32.72 -12.67
CA VAL A 858 17.37 -31.50 -12.19
C VAL A 858 15.90 -31.75 -11.84
N GLY A 859 15.26 -32.75 -12.43
CA GLY A 859 13.87 -33.11 -12.19
C GLY A 859 12.86 -32.10 -12.74
N GLY A 860 13.24 -31.19 -13.66
CA GLY A 860 12.34 -30.20 -14.19
C GLY A 860 12.85 -29.49 -15.45
N LEU A 861 12.05 -28.58 -15.98
CA LEU A 861 12.35 -27.81 -17.20
C LEU A 861 13.38 -26.70 -16.91
N VAL A 862 14.48 -26.68 -17.64
CA VAL A 862 15.59 -25.71 -17.51
C VAL A 862 15.57 -24.67 -18.63
N ALA A 863 15.45 -25.13 -19.87
CA ALA A 863 15.38 -24.22 -21.02
C ALA A 863 14.43 -24.78 -22.08
N MET A 864 13.76 -23.89 -22.81
CA MET A 864 12.84 -24.27 -23.86
C MET A 864 12.71 -23.18 -24.92
N ASN A 865 12.62 -23.58 -26.19
CA ASN A 865 12.19 -22.69 -27.25
C ASN A 865 10.66 -22.57 -27.28
N THR A 866 10.13 -21.37 -27.60
CA THR A 866 8.69 -21.20 -27.79
C THR A 866 8.29 -21.71 -29.17
N PRO A 867 7.22 -22.54 -29.28
CA PRO A 867 6.75 -23.02 -30.58
C PRO A 867 6.40 -21.89 -31.51
N PRO A 868 6.95 -21.84 -32.74
CA PRO A 868 6.69 -20.76 -33.70
C PRO A 868 5.19 -20.62 -34.05
N SER A 869 4.45 -21.70 -34.09
CA SER A 869 2.99 -21.75 -34.29
C SER A 869 2.18 -21.00 -33.22
N ARG A 870 2.76 -20.75 -32.07
CA ARG A 870 2.13 -20.04 -30.94
C ARG A 870 2.47 -18.54 -30.92
N LEU A 871 3.51 -18.12 -31.64
CA LEU A 871 3.91 -16.72 -31.74
C LEU A 871 3.08 -16.00 -32.81
N ARG A 872 2.29 -14.99 -32.40
CA ARG A 872 1.47 -14.21 -33.31
C ARG A 872 2.12 -12.93 -33.84
N ILE A 873 3.19 -12.45 -33.21
CA ILE A 873 3.85 -11.17 -33.57
C ILE A 873 5.35 -11.24 -33.32
N ASP A 874 6.12 -10.80 -34.28
CA ASP A 874 7.57 -10.95 -34.44
C ASP A 874 8.43 -9.94 -33.65
N GLN A 875 8.01 -9.51 -32.46
CA GLN A 875 8.80 -8.55 -31.67
C GLN A 875 9.74 -9.18 -30.66
N GLU A 876 9.63 -10.48 -30.42
CA GLU A 876 10.43 -11.20 -29.42
C GLU A 876 11.09 -12.41 -30.07
N VAL A 877 12.40 -12.51 -29.96
CA VAL A 877 13.13 -13.71 -30.37
C VAL A 877 12.95 -14.76 -29.26
N SER A 878 12.02 -15.68 -29.43
CA SER A 878 11.68 -16.72 -28.47
C SER A 878 12.09 -18.12 -28.93
N CYS A 879 12.64 -18.24 -30.12
CA CYS A 879 13.15 -19.49 -30.66
C CYS A 879 14.55 -19.27 -31.27
N CYS A 880 15.49 -20.09 -30.85
CA CYS A 880 16.85 -20.16 -31.42
C CYS A 880 17.15 -21.64 -31.64
N PRO A 881 17.01 -22.14 -32.88
CA PRO A 881 17.14 -23.58 -33.16
C PRO A 881 18.51 -24.16 -32.80
N GLU A 882 19.55 -23.33 -32.75
CA GLU A 882 20.91 -23.75 -32.39
C GLU A 882 21.17 -23.84 -30.88
N SER A 883 20.22 -23.46 -30.07
CA SER A 883 20.29 -23.51 -28.60
C SER A 883 19.44 -24.63 -28.02
N LEU A 884 19.64 -24.91 -26.73
CA LEU A 884 18.74 -25.74 -25.93
C LEU A 884 17.42 -25.01 -25.59
N GLY A 885 17.34 -23.76 -25.94
CA GLY A 885 16.22 -22.86 -25.64
C GLY A 885 16.63 -21.74 -24.69
N ARG A 886 15.69 -20.83 -24.46
CA ARG A 886 15.84 -19.78 -23.44
C ARG A 886 15.63 -20.38 -22.06
N VAL A 887 16.48 -19.97 -21.09
CA VAL A 887 16.32 -20.37 -19.70
C VAL A 887 14.94 -19.92 -19.20
N VAL A 888 14.16 -20.89 -18.69
CA VAL A 888 12.76 -20.67 -18.33
C VAL A 888 12.59 -19.92 -17.02
N MET A 889 11.37 -19.46 -16.77
CA MET A 889 10.98 -18.86 -15.49
C MET A 889 11.17 -19.89 -14.36
N GLY A 890 11.85 -19.51 -13.30
CA GLY A 890 12.16 -20.43 -12.19
C GLY A 890 13.51 -21.13 -12.29
N ALA A 891 14.31 -20.83 -13.32
CA ALA A 891 15.69 -21.31 -13.44
C ALA A 891 16.66 -20.15 -13.71
N VAL A 892 17.91 -20.28 -13.27
CA VAL A 892 19.01 -19.39 -13.62
C VAL A 892 20.29 -20.19 -13.80
N VAL A 893 21.03 -19.90 -14.86
CA VAL A 893 22.31 -20.55 -15.16
C VAL A 893 23.44 -19.54 -14.98
N TRP A 894 24.28 -19.76 -13.98
CA TRP A 894 25.46 -18.95 -13.72
C TRP A 894 26.65 -19.49 -14.50
N PRO A 895 27.31 -18.67 -15.33
CA PRO A 895 28.47 -19.12 -16.09
C PRO A 895 29.69 -19.39 -15.20
N ASP A 896 29.73 -18.78 -14.02
CA ASP A 896 30.81 -18.90 -13.05
C ASP A 896 30.23 -18.75 -11.62
N ALA A 897 30.50 -19.70 -10.75
CA ALA A 897 30.07 -19.67 -9.35
C ALA A 897 30.69 -18.49 -8.57
N SER A 898 31.94 -18.11 -8.91
CA SER A 898 32.64 -16.96 -8.28
C SER A 898 31.94 -15.64 -8.52
N LEU A 899 31.19 -15.52 -9.61
CA LEU A 899 30.39 -14.35 -9.95
C LEU A 899 29.25 -14.13 -8.95
N ARG A 900 28.56 -15.20 -8.48
CA ARG A 900 27.54 -15.08 -7.43
C ARG A 900 28.12 -14.55 -6.12
N VAL A 901 29.29 -15.04 -5.74
CA VAL A 901 30.00 -14.59 -4.52
C VAL A 901 30.41 -13.11 -4.67
N ARG A 902 31.00 -12.71 -5.81
CA ARG A 902 31.40 -11.33 -6.09
C ARG A 902 30.22 -10.34 -6.02
N LEU A 903 29.04 -10.77 -6.44
CA LEU A 903 27.82 -9.95 -6.38
C LEU A 903 27.12 -9.98 -5.02
N GLY A 904 27.66 -10.69 -4.02
CA GLY A 904 27.09 -10.79 -2.69
C GLY A 904 25.79 -11.60 -2.63
N LEU A 905 25.54 -12.47 -3.60
CA LEU A 905 24.34 -13.28 -3.73
C LEU A 905 24.48 -14.67 -3.09
N ALA A 906 25.71 -15.10 -2.80
CA ALA A 906 26.01 -16.35 -2.11
C ALA A 906 26.94 -16.13 -0.92
N PRO A 907 26.95 -16.99 0.10
CA PRO A 907 27.91 -16.92 1.20
C PRO A 907 29.34 -17.20 0.69
N SER A 908 30.31 -16.49 1.28
CA SER A 908 31.72 -16.54 0.88
C SER A 908 32.46 -17.87 1.18
N GLY A 909 31.73 -18.92 1.61
CA GLY A 909 32.27 -20.22 2.02
C GLY A 909 32.06 -21.37 1.07
N ASP A 910 31.29 -21.20 0.00
CA ASP A 910 31.09 -22.26 -1.01
C ASP A 910 32.35 -22.39 -1.88
N GLY A 911 33.28 -23.23 -1.44
CA GLY A 911 34.51 -23.60 -2.17
C GLY A 911 34.23 -24.43 -3.45
N ALA A 912 33.18 -24.14 -4.19
CA ALA A 912 32.92 -24.72 -5.49
C ALA A 912 33.96 -24.21 -6.48
N ALA A 913 34.69 -25.12 -7.11
CA ALA A 913 35.72 -24.83 -8.10
C ALA A 913 35.26 -23.78 -9.12
N ALA A 914 36.07 -22.75 -9.34
CA ALA A 914 35.76 -21.55 -10.14
C ALA A 914 35.38 -21.81 -11.62
N ASP A 915 35.50 -23.05 -12.09
CA ASP A 915 35.34 -23.40 -13.50
C ASP A 915 34.03 -24.13 -13.84
N LYS A 916 33.05 -24.22 -12.92
CA LYS A 916 31.81 -24.95 -13.19
C LYS A 916 30.62 -24.02 -13.38
N VAL A 917 29.92 -24.19 -14.49
CA VAL A 917 28.61 -23.61 -14.71
C VAL A 917 27.62 -24.13 -13.66
N THR A 918 26.97 -23.23 -12.93
CA THR A 918 26.05 -23.58 -11.85
C THR A 918 24.62 -23.25 -12.23
N LEU A 919 23.74 -24.25 -12.18
CA LEU A 919 22.31 -24.07 -12.35
C LEU A 919 21.66 -23.87 -10.96
N VAL A 920 20.89 -22.80 -10.82
CA VAL A 920 20.04 -22.56 -9.65
C VAL A 920 18.59 -22.68 -10.07
N VAL A 921 17.84 -23.60 -9.45
CA VAL A 921 16.44 -23.87 -9.84
C VAL A 921 15.50 -23.63 -8.68
N ALA A 922 14.40 -22.94 -8.95
CA ALA A 922 13.43 -22.51 -7.93
C ALA A 922 12.69 -23.63 -7.24
N ALA A 923 12.55 -24.74 -7.89
CA ALA A 923 11.47 -25.64 -7.53
C ALA A 923 11.77 -27.11 -7.75
N THR A 924 12.93 -27.49 -8.14
CA THR A 924 13.28 -28.90 -8.14
C THR A 924 13.62 -29.29 -6.71
N GLY A 925 12.67 -29.91 -6.04
CA GLY A 925 12.89 -30.63 -4.80
C GLY A 925 13.72 -31.87 -5.07
N VAL A 926 15.00 -31.69 -5.36
CA VAL A 926 15.95 -32.75 -5.11
C VAL A 926 16.15 -32.78 -3.62
N GLY A 927 15.86 -33.93 -3.04
CA GLY A 927 16.00 -34.18 -1.63
C GLY A 927 17.30 -33.61 -1.11
N GLN A 928 17.26 -33.01 0.05
CA GLN A 928 18.44 -32.64 0.81
C GLN A 928 19.46 -33.78 0.74
N ALA A 929 20.57 -33.58 0.07
CA ALA A 929 21.75 -34.32 0.36
C ALA A 929 22.07 -34.02 1.84
N ASP A 930 22.09 -35.09 2.65
CA ASP A 930 22.29 -35.03 4.08
C ASP A 930 23.44 -34.08 4.47
N GLY A 931 23.16 -33.17 5.34
CA GLY A 931 24.16 -32.47 6.15
C GLY A 931 24.53 -31.06 5.71
N GLY A 932 23.83 -30.07 6.23
CA GLY A 932 24.27 -28.68 6.19
C GLY A 932 23.29 -27.73 6.85
N ALA A 933 23.69 -27.20 7.97
CA ALA A 933 22.95 -26.32 8.88
C ALA A 933 22.20 -25.15 8.21
N ALA A 934 21.08 -24.83 8.83
CA ALA A 934 20.23 -23.67 8.59
C ALA A 934 21.03 -22.38 8.42
N GLY A 935 21.01 -21.80 7.25
CA GLY A 935 21.57 -20.49 6.94
C GLY A 935 20.65 -19.75 5.97
N GLY A 936 20.11 -18.66 6.38
CA GLY A 936 19.61 -17.52 5.62
C GLY A 936 18.67 -17.76 4.41
N ALA A 937 17.63 -16.94 4.27
CA ALA A 937 16.50 -16.96 3.35
C ALA A 937 16.80 -16.98 1.81
N TYR A 938 17.94 -17.49 1.36
CA TYR A 938 18.40 -17.45 -0.04
C TYR A 938 19.03 -18.74 -0.59
N ASP A 939 19.02 -19.83 0.17
CA ASP A 939 19.58 -21.09 -0.33
C ASP A 939 18.57 -21.80 -1.24
N SER A 940 18.55 -21.36 -2.51
CA SER A 940 17.94 -22.14 -3.58
C SER A 940 18.92 -23.28 -3.93
N PRO A 941 18.45 -24.52 -4.10
CA PRO A 941 19.29 -25.63 -4.49
C PRO A 941 20.04 -25.32 -5.78
N SER A 942 21.35 -25.56 -5.79
CA SER A 942 22.22 -25.33 -6.95
C SER A 942 22.80 -26.65 -7.42
N TYR A 943 22.83 -26.84 -8.72
CA TYR A 943 23.36 -28.04 -9.36
C TYR A 943 24.50 -27.69 -10.30
N PRO A 944 25.66 -28.36 -10.23
CA PRO A 944 26.70 -28.18 -11.22
C PRO A 944 26.26 -28.84 -12.55
N LEU A 945 26.22 -28.05 -13.60
CA LEU A 945 26.14 -28.56 -14.97
C LEU A 945 27.54 -28.94 -15.46
N ALA A 946 27.61 -29.82 -16.46
CA ALA A 946 28.86 -30.14 -17.10
C ALA A 946 29.54 -28.86 -17.66
N THR A 947 30.87 -28.87 -17.76
CA THR A 947 31.64 -27.74 -18.28
C THR A 947 31.34 -27.49 -19.77
N GLY A 948 31.38 -26.24 -20.20
CA GLY A 948 31.30 -25.85 -21.61
C GLY A 948 29.94 -25.32 -22.09
N TYR A 949 28.91 -25.24 -21.24
CA TYR A 949 27.68 -24.52 -21.60
C TYR A 949 27.91 -23.02 -21.75
N VAL A 950 27.30 -22.41 -22.74
CA VAL A 950 27.37 -20.96 -22.98
C VAL A 950 25.96 -20.36 -22.90
N LEU A 951 25.80 -19.34 -22.08
CA LEU A 951 24.57 -18.54 -22.01
C LEU A 951 24.79 -17.25 -22.81
N ASP A 952 23.97 -16.95 -23.82
CA ASP A 952 24.07 -15.70 -24.56
C ASP A 952 23.39 -14.53 -23.83
N ASP A 953 23.57 -13.33 -24.36
CA ASP A 953 22.98 -12.11 -23.79
C ASP A 953 21.44 -12.05 -23.87
N GLN A 954 20.82 -12.86 -24.74
CA GLN A 954 19.38 -13.00 -24.86
C GLN A 954 18.81 -14.08 -23.91
N GLY A 955 19.68 -14.84 -23.23
CA GLY A 955 19.30 -15.89 -22.29
C GLY A 955 19.08 -17.25 -22.91
N PHE A 956 19.56 -17.48 -24.12
CA PHE A 956 19.59 -18.80 -24.71
C PHE A 956 20.78 -19.58 -24.20
N LEU A 957 20.54 -20.84 -23.82
CA LEU A 957 21.55 -21.79 -23.36
C LEU A 957 22.06 -22.61 -24.55
N PHE A 958 23.36 -22.60 -24.76
CA PHE A 958 24.02 -23.39 -25.80
C PHE A 958 24.77 -24.57 -25.18
N PRO A 959 24.74 -25.75 -25.81
CA PRO A 959 25.48 -26.91 -25.33
C PRO A 959 26.99 -26.74 -25.56
N PRO A 960 27.81 -27.57 -24.90
CA PRO A 960 29.25 -27.59 -25.13
C PRO A 960 29.64 -27.73 -26.62
N GLY A 961 30.58 -26.90 -27.07
CA GLY A 961 31.06 -26.91 -28.46
C GLY A 961 30.24 -26.11 -29.46
N VAL A 962 29.09 -25.57 -29.04
CA VAL A 962 28.27 -24.66 -29.87
C VAL A 962 28.47 -23.23 -29.38
N SER A 963 29.08 -22.37 -30.17
CA SER A 963 29.23 -20.96 -29.86
C SER A 963 28.02 -20.17 -30.38
N PRO A 964 27.43 -19.24 -29.58
CA PRO A 964 26.46 -18.31 -30.13
C PRO A 964 27.07 -17.51 -31.26
N ALA A 965 26.40 -17.36 -32.39
CA ALA A 965 26.83 -16.50 -33.46
C ALA A 965 27.09 -15.09 -32.89
N PRO A 966 28.18 -14.41 -33.23
CA PRO A 966 28.45 -13.08 -32.75
C PRO A 966 27.25 -12.19 -33.05
N THR A 967 26.73 -11.53 -32.05
CA THR A 967 25.58 -10.63 -32.14
C THR A 967 25.98 -9.42 -32.99
N SER A 968 26.02 -9.58 -34.31
CA SER A 968 25.96 -8.46 -35.22
C SER A 968 24.64 -7.74 -34.95
N SER A 969 24.74 -6.43 -34.66
CA SER A 969 23.66 -5.47 -34.56
C SER A 969 22.30 -5.99 -35.06
N GLY A 970 21.25 -5.90 -34.22
CA GLY A 970 19.90 -6.53 -34.35
C GLY A 970 19.15 -6.41 -35.69
N GLU A 971 19.84 -6.19 -36.80
CA GLU A 971 19.30 -6.19 -38.18
C GLU A 971 19.54 -7.52 -38.91
N GLY A 972 20.54 -8.31 -38.52
CA GLY A 972 20.93 -9.51 -39.27
C GLY A 972 20.03 -10.75 -39.07
N ARG A 973 19.29 -10.87 -37.97
CA ARG A 973 18.39 -12.02 -37.75
C ARG A 973 16.97 -11.81 -38.28
N ARG A 974 16.62 -10.60 -38.76
CA ARG A 974 15.32 -10.31 -39.42
C ARG A 974 15.23 -10.84 -40.85
N GLY A 975 16.32 -11.26 -41.46
CA GLY A 975 16.41 -11.48 -42.91
C GLY A 975 16.19 -12.89 -43.44
N LYS A 976 15.97 -13.91 -42.56
CA LYS A 976 15.80 -15.29 -43.05
C LYS A 976 14.44 -15.93 -42.83
N ALA A 977 13.47 -15.20 -42.33
CA ALA A 977 12.11 -15.76 -42.13
C ALA A 977 11.00 -15.03 -42.92
N MET A 978 11.33 -14.16 -43.87
CA MET A 978 10.34 -13.56 -44.77
C MET A 978 10.75 -13.77 -46.22
N GLY A 979 10.39 -14.93 -46.78
CA GLY A 979 10.11 -15.11 -48.17
C GLY A 979 8.67 -14.71 -48.45
N GLU A 980 8.50 -13.65 -49.21
CA GLU A 980 7.37 -13.29 -50.05
C GLU A 980 5.94 -13.54 -49.48
N ASN A 981 5.35 -12.51 -48.87
CA ASN A 981 4.00 -12.06 -49.20
C ASN A 981 3.82 -10.65 -48.59
N GLY A 982 4.11 -9.65 -49.42
CA GLY A 982 3.66 -8.28 -49.18
C GLY A 982 2.21 -8.17 -49.55
N GLN A 983 1.39 -7.65 -48.69
CA GLN A 983 0.35 -6.65 -48.95
C GLN A 983 -0.44 -6.34 -47.69
N SER A 984 -0.41 -5.07 -47.35
CA SER A 984 -1.42 -4.25 -46.71
C SER A 984 -2.30 -4.84 -45.61
N GLU A 985 -2.19 -4.23 -44.45
CA GLU A 985 -3.39 -3.67 -43.79
C GLU A 985 -2.96 -2.73 -42.63
N SER A 986 -2.92 -1.44 -42.96
CA SER A 986 -3.12 -0.36 -42.05
C SER A 986 -4.61 -0.30 -41.70
N ASN A 987 -4.97 -0.59 -40.45
CA ASN A 987 -6.13 -0.05 -39.73
C ASN A 987 -6.54 -1.03 -38.65
N LEU A 988 -6.31 -0.65 -37.40
CA LEU A 988 -7.30 -0.85 -36.34
C LEU A 988 -6.79 -0.11 -35.09
N GLY A 989 -7.65 0.84 -34.68
CA GLY A 989 -7.51 1.83 -33.63
C GLY A 989 -7.38 1.35 -32.20
#